data_20e243b9887b5b7d04298e5321be697a
#
_entry.id   20e243b9887b5b7d04298e5321be697a
#
_cell.length_a   1.000
_cell.length_b   1.000
_cell.length_c   1.000
_cell.angle_alpha   90.00
_cell.angle_beta   90.00
_cell.angle_gamma   90.00
#
_symmetry.space_group_name_H-M   'P 1'
#
loop_
_entity.id
_entity.type
_entity.pdbx_description
1 polymer ?
#
loop_
_entity_poly.entity_id
_entity_poly.type
_entity_poly.pdbx_seq_one_letter_code
_entity_poly.pdbx_strand_id
1 'polypeptide(L)'
;MKKTLVLIIGLISFTIQGQQSLNTTFLGQKSYSQELSDVWGYEKEGSEFALVGVYNGISVVDVTNSSTLVELAFFDGPESIWRDLKTWGDYLYCINETNGGLQIVNLAEVINGDLNPTYIENTTLGFTTAHNIFIDKSGILYVFGSNYSTGGCEMYDLTTDPENPTFLGVFDDYYFHDGMVRGDTLWGGAIYGGVFSVIDVSDKANPEIIGSHGTPNTFSHNCWISDDGDYLFTTDEVSGAYVAAYDVSDLDDIQEVDRIQAWSGYSDVIPHNTHVDGDFIITSYYTDGVSIVDISNPSNLIEVGYYDTSDDFSGDGFNGAWGAYPWLPSGNILVTDIENGLFVIEPKYTNASFLEGIITDANTSAPMSNVTIQIVGENYTSLSSLDGSYETGTADAGVYTVVFTSPGYEDQIVEVTLASGEIFDFSVQLIPFESFAVQISVVDATDLIGLSSASVHVYNDDFDFEWVSAQDGFVTSTLVSGTYNVAIGIWGYQTICSEFTIESSQVEIAFELDKGYSDDFSIDLGWIVENESSLTAGAWERGIPNGTDYQGELMNPNSDAAGDCGSEAYITGNAANASFYEADLDGGRTSIYSPIMDLSSFQTVSLSFSTWFQNSGGQSFPNDSLLIKLTNGSQTTLLYSRTSQNSSAQWQTQQILVPAELILNNTMQLIVETMDYDDSGHLVEAGFDKFLITETELTVADTESTVINIYPNPSFDGLVNIYLEENETLVSITDISGKLISRTLLNKGANPLNFSTLSKGAYLIVLESSSKKESFLWIFE
;
A
#
# COMPACT_ATOMS: atom_id res chain seq x y z
N MET A 1 -10.50 26.50 -28.38
CA MET A 1 -11.85 25.96 -28.06
C MET A 1 -11.97 25.84 -26.56
N LYS A 2 -13.10 26.18 -25.97
CA LYS A 2 -13.25 26.25 -24.50
C LYS A 2 -13.09 24.86 -23.89
N LYS A 3 -12.02 24.66 -23.09
CA LYS A 3 -11.86 23.48 -22.24
C LYS A 3 -12.88 23.60 -21.08
N THR A 4 -13.83 22.68 -21.04
CA THR A 4 -14.72 22.53 -19.89
C THR A 4 -13.97 21.68 -18.88
N LEU A 5 -13.41 22.33 -17.88
CA LEU A 5 -12.83 21.69 -16.71
C LEU A 5 -13.99 21.00 -15.94
N VAL A 6 -14.09 19.69 -16.00
CA VAL A 6 -14.98 18.93 -15.12
C VAL A 6 -14.26 18.78 -13.79
N LEU A 7 -14.57 19.66 -12.86
CA LEU A 7 -14.14 19.58 -11.49
C LEU A 7 -14.94 18.45 -10.81
N ILE A 8 -14.38 17.26 -10.69
CA ILE A 8 -14.93 16.20 -9.84
C ILE A 8 -14.66 16.63 -8.39
N ILE A 9 -15.65 17.23 -7.75
CA ILE A 9 -15.63 17.46 -6.31
C ILE A 9 -15.89 16.09 -5.67
N GLY A 10 -14.83 15.45 -5.17
CA GLY A 10 -14.94 14.29 -4.31
C GLY A 10 -15.67 14.69 -3.02
N LEU A 11 -16.95 14.34 -2.92
CA LEU A 11 -17.66 14.29 -1.66
C LEU A 11 -17.09 13.08 -0.89
N ILE A 12 -16.21 13.33 0.07
CA ILE A 12 -15.90 12.33 1.09
C ILE A 12 -17.16 12.19 1.96
N SER A 13 -18.00 11.24 1.60
CA SER A 13 -19.07 10.77 2.47
C SER A 13 -18.42 9.83 3.47
N PHE A 14 -18.38 10.21 4.73
CA PHE A 14 -18.26 9.23 5.81
C PHE A 14 -19.54 8.39 5.77
N THR A 15 -19.53 7.27 5.07
CA THR A 15 -20.54 6.23 5.22
C THR A 15 -20.23 5.49 6.51
N ILE A 16 -21.21 5.39 7.38
CA ILE A 16 -21.26 4.32 8.39
C ILE A 16 -21.25 3.06 7.51
N GLN A 17 -20.17 2.27 7.58
CA GLN A 17 -20.11 0.98 6.90
C GLN A 17 -21.17 0.09 7.56
N GLY A 18 -22.27 -0.11 6.89
CA GLY A 18 -23.16 -1.22 7.12
C GLY A 18 -22.62 -2.41 6.32
N GLN A 19 -22.96 -3.62 6.72
CA GLN A 19 -22.64 -4.88 6.07
C GLN A 19 -22.76 -4.75 4.54
N GLN A 20 -21.66 -4.96 3.81
CA GLN A 20 -21.65 -4.79 2.37
C GLN A 20 -22.20 -6.05 1.69
N SER A 21 -23.02 -5.88 0.68
CA SER A 21 -23.57 -7.00 -0.07
C SER A 21 -23.93 -6.61 -1.51
N LEU A 22 -23.74 -7.54 -2.43
CA LEU A 22 -24.19 -7.44 -3.83
C LEU A 22 -24.92 -8.71 -4.19
N ASN A 23 -26.13 -8.61 -4.76
CA ASN A 23 -26.94 -9.74 -5.24
C ASN A 23 -27.10 -10.88 -4.21
N THR A 24 -27.08 -10.56 -2.93
CA THR A 24 -27.27 -11.47 -1.81
C THR A 24 -28.23 -10.87 -0.78
N THR A 25 -28.94 -11.73 -0.04
CA THR A 25 -29.86 -11.33 1.02
C THR A 25 -29.58 -12.13 2.28
N PHE A 26 -29.35 -11.43 3.39
CA PHE A 26 -29.28 -12.05 4.71
C PHE A 26 -30.63 -12.63 5.12
N LEU A 27 -30.66 -13.91 5.51
CA LEU A 27 -31.87 -14.59 5.98
C LEU A 27 -31.85 -14.88 7.48
N GLY A 28 -30.72 -15.28 8.01
CA GLY A 28 -30.60 -15.59 9.43
C GLY A 28 -29.17 -15.90 9.87
N GLN A 29 -28.96 -15.80 11.18
CA GLN A 29 -27.69 -16.06 11.84
C GLN A 29 -27.89 -16.83 13.14
N LYS A 30 -26.94 -17.73 13.45
CA LYS A 30 -26.82 -18.36 14.76
C LYS A 30 -25.44 -18.07 15.34
N SER A 31 -25.39 -17.32 16.42
CA SER A 31 -24.14 -17.03 17.13
C SER A 31 -23.73 -18.20 18.03
N TYR A 32 -22.43 -18.35 18.22
CA TYR A 32 -21.80 -19.31 19.11
C TYR A 32 -20.92 -18.57 20.12
N SER A 33 -20.57 -19.26 21.21
CA SER A 33 -19.62 -18.73 22.20
C SER A 33 -18.18 -19.16 21.94
N GLN A 34 -17.99 -19.98 20.94
CA GLN A 34 -16.73 -20.56 20.50
C GLN A 34 -16.54 -20.25 19.01
N GLU A 35 -15.31 -20.25 18.56
CA GLU A 35 -14.93 -20.06 17.16
C GLU A 35 -15.46 -21.20 16.29
N LEU A 36 -15.79 -20.88 15.06
CA LEU A 36 -16.25 -21.82 14.07
C LEU A 36 -15.15 -22.12 13.05
N SER A 37 -15.29 -23.28 12.40
CA SER A 37 -14.51 -23.68 11.22
C SER A 37 -15.45 -24.03 10.07
N ASP A 38 -15.29 -25.17 9.39
CA ASP A 38 -16.05 -25.52 8.20
C ASP A 38 -17.55 -25.74 8.47
N VAL A 39 -18.33 -25.64 7.41
CA VAL A 39 -19.76 -25.95 7.39
C VAL A 39 -20.08 -26.88 6.21
N TRP A 40 -20.94 -27.87 6.47
CA TRP A 40 -21.50 -28.72 5.42
C TRP A 40 -23.02 -28.75 5.48
N GLY A 41 -23.69 -28.83 4.36
CA GLY A 41 -25.14 -28.96 4.31
C GLY A 41 -25.61 -30.40 4.27
N TYR A 42 -26.81 -30.66 4.80
CA TYR A 42 -27.49 -31.93 4.71
C TYR A 42 -28.97 -31.74 4.45
N GLU A 43 -29.59 -32.57 3.61
CA GLU A 43 -31.03 -32.55 3.38
C GLU A 43 -31.63 -33.90 3.70
N LYS A 44 -32.78 -33.89 4.36
CA LYS A 44 -33.57 -35.09 4.59
C LYS A 44 -35.09 -34.78 4.59
N GLU A 45 -35.82 -35.47 3.71
CA GLU A 45 -37.28 -35.37 3.61
C GLU A 45 -37.82 -33.93 3.45
N GLY A 46 -37.06 -33.06 2.77
CA GLY A 46 -37.40 -31.66 2.53
C GLY A 46 -37.05 -30.71 3.69
N SER A 47 -36.36 -31.20 4.71
CA SER A 47 -35.74 -30.37 5.75
C SER A 47 -34.25 -30.20 5.49
N GLU A 48 -33.74 -29.01 5.76
CA GLU A 48 -32.34 -28.63 5.51
C GLU A 48 -31.60 -28.40 6.81
N PHE A 49 -30.36 -28.86 6.87
CA PHE A 49 -29.54 -28.79 8.08
C PHE A 49 -28.14 -28.26 7.78
N ALA A 50 -27.64 -27.43 8.67
CA ALA A 50 -26.21 -27.04 8.69
C ALA A 50 -25.46 -27.92 9.69
N LEU A 51 -24.38 -28.50 9.28
CA LEU A 51 -23.43 -29.24 10.08
C LEU A 51 -22.21 -28.34 10.28
N VAL A 52 -21.98 -27.91 11.52
CA VAL A 52 -21.05 -26.82 11.83
C VAL A 52 -19.91 -27.33 12.68
N GLY A 53 -18.69 -27.11 12.22
CA GLY A 53 -17.47 -27.29 13.00
C GLY A 53 -17.34 -26.16 14.04
N VAL A 54 -17.35 -26.54 15.32
CA VAL A 54 -17.20 -25.63 16.46
C VAL A 54 -15.92 -26.00 17.21
N TYR A 55 -15.20 -25.03 17.76
CA TYR A 55 -13.91 -25.24 18.45
C TYR A 55 -13.90 -26.46 19.36
N ASN A 56 -14.99 -26.69 20.11
CA ASN A 56 -15.12 -27.79 21.09
C ASN A 56 -16.07 -28.93 20.64
N GLY A 57 -16.41 -29.02 19.33
CA GLY A 57 -17.29 -30.10 18.88
C GLY A 57 -18.00 -29.87 17.56
N ILE A 58 -19.14 -30.51 17.38
CA ILE A 58 -19.95 -30.48 16.15
C ILE A 58 -21.37 -30.05 16.53
N SER A 59 -21.91 -29.03 15.85
CA SER A 59 -23.29 -28.57 15.97
C SER A 59 -24.10 -29.00 14.75
N VAL A 60 -25.31 -29.57 15.01
CA VAL A 60 -26.31 -29.89 13.97
C VAL A 60 -27.47 -28.93 14.10
N VAL A 61 -27.70 -28.10 13.08
CA VAL A 61 -28.66 -27.00 13.10
C VAL A 61 -29.74 -27.20 12.04
N ASP A 62 -31.00 -27.20 12.40
CA ASP A 62 -32.11 -27.10 11.43
C ASP A 62 -32.18 -25.67 10.89
N VAL A 63 -31.98 -25.53 9.57
CA VAL A 63 -32.00 -24.29 8.81
C VAL A 63 -33.18 -24.22 7.83
N THR A 64 -34.09 -25.19 7.89
CA THR A 64 -35.30 -25.26 7.02
C THR A 64 -36.09 -23.97 7.06
N ASN A 65 -36.19 -23.35 8.25
CA ASN A 65 -36.66 -21.99 8.39
C ASN A 65 -35.47 -21.07 8.62
N SER A 66 -34.96 -20.52 7.56
CA SER A 66 -33.73 -19.66 7.55
C SER A 66 -33.82 -18.44 8.49
N SER A 67 -35.02 -17.99 8.89
CA SER A 67 -35.18 -16.90 9.86
C SER A 67 -35.17 -17.37 11.32
N THR A 68 -35.15 -18.69 11.57
CA THR A 68 -35.17 -19.27 12.91
C THR A 68 -34.36 -20.56 12.96
N LEU A 69 -33.06 -20.39 13.18
CA LEU A 69 -32.07 -21.47 13.18
C LEU A 69 -32.14 -22.21 14.53
N VAL A 70 -32.39 -23.54 14.50
CA VAL A 70 -32.59 -24.36 15.70
C VAL A 70 -31.50 -25.43 15.82
N GLU A 71 -30.68 -25.36 16.85
CA GLU A 71 -29.71 -26.42 17.14
C GLU A 71 -30.46 -27.66 17.66
N LEU A 72 -30.30 -28.76 16.93
CA LEU A 72 -30.91 -30.04 17.28
C LEU A 72 -30.04 -30.87 18.23
N ALA A 73 -28.73 -30.83 18.00
CA ALA A 73 -27.75 -31.55 18.80
C ALA A 73 -26.40 -30.84 18.77
N PHE A 74 -25.65 -31.03 19.84
CA PHE A 74 -24.25 -30.69 19.95
C PHE A 74 -23.46 -31.90 20.44
N PHE A 75 -22.37 -32.24 19.74
CA PHE A 75 -21.50 -33.35 20.10
C PHE A 75 -20.15 -32.77 20.56
N ASP A 76 -19.87 -32.89 21.85
CA ASP A 76 -18.57 -32.51 22.40
C ASP A 76 -17.46 -33.33 21.74
N GLY A 77 -16.36 -32.68 21.35
CA GLY A 77 -15.21 -33.29 20.74
C GLY A 77 -13.89 -32.63 21.19
N PRO A 78 -12.74 -33.10 20.67
CA PRO A 78 -11.47 -32.47 20.98
C PRO A 78 -11.48 -30.98 20.63
N GLU A 79 -10.81 -30.14 21.42
CA GLU A 79 -10.66 -28.71 21.14
C GLU A 79 -9.77 -28.52 19.90
N SER A 80 -10.30 -27.92 18.85
CA SER A 80 -9.59 -27.63 17.61
C SER A 80 -10.25 -26.45 16.89
N ILE A 81 -9.44 -25.50 16.44
CA ILE A 81 -9.93 -24.40 15.58
C ILE A 81 -10.17 -24.85 14.15
N TRP A 82 -9.63 -25.98 13.73
CA TRP A 82 -9.83 -26.55 12.40
C TRP A 82 -10.60 -27.85 12.46
N ARG A 83 -11.77 -27.89 11.80
CA ARG A 83 -12.58 -29.07 11.57
C ARG A 83 -13.11 -29.02 10.16
N ASP A 84 -13.10 -30.14 9.48
CA ASP A 84 -13.76 -30.29 8.20
C ASP A 84 -14.85 -31.40 8.31
N LEU A 85 -15.95 -31.19 7.58
CA LEU A 85 -17.15 -32.02 7.69
C LEU A 85 -17.70 -32.37 6.31
N LYS A 86 -18.04 -33.65 6.12
CA LYS A 86 -18.74 -34.10 4.90
C LYS A 86 -19.78 -35.15 5.27
N THR A 87 -20.72 -35.42 4.36
CA THR A 87 -21.79 -36.42 4.57
C THR A 87 -21.76 -37.51 3.52
N TRP A 88 -22.15 -38.71 3.93
CA TRP A 88 -22.49 -39.80 3.03
C TRP A 88 -23.65 -40.64 3.61
N GLY A 89 -24.74 -40.77 2.83
CA GLY A 89 -25.96 -41.35 3.34
C GLY A 89 -26.53 -40.58 4.52
N ASP A 90 -26.85 -41.25 5.59
CA ASP A 90 -27.38 -40.64 6.83
C ASP A 90 -26.25 -40.35 7.85
N TYR A 91 -25.00 -40.33 7.45
CA TYR A 91 -23.88 -40.13 8.37
C TYR A 91 -23.14 -38.85 8.05
N LEU A 92 -22.77 -38.13 9.10
CA LEU A 92 -21.78 -37.07 9.11
C LEU A 92 -20.42 -37.67 9.48
N TYR A 93 -19.39 -37.24 8.76
CA TYR A 93 -17.97 -37.49 9.05
C TYR A 93 -17.28 -36.16 9.30
N CYS A 94 -16.48 -36.12 10.37
CA CYS A 94 -15.73 -34.93 10.77
C CYS A 94 -14.32 -35.31 11.20
N ILE A 95 -13.35 -34.49 10.83
CA ILE A 95 -11.96 -34.58 11.30
C ILE A 95 -11.57 -33.31 12.03
N ASN A 96 -10.40 -33.32 12.67
CA ASN A 96 -9.76 -32.15 13.26
C ASN A 96 -8.25 -32.34 13.35
N GLU A 97 -7.52 -31.27 13.60
CA GLU A 97 -6.06 -31.33 13.67
C GLU A 97 -5.48 -31.63 15.05
N THR A 98 -6.32 -31.89 16.05
CA THR A 98 -5.84 -32.08 17.42
C THR A 98 -5.79 -33.53 17.83
N ASN A 99 -6.89 -34.26 17.75
CA ASN A 99 -7.01 -35.67 18.18
C ASN A 99 -8.40 -36.23 17.82
N GLY A 100 -8.63 -37.51 18.14
CA GLY A 100 -9.94 -38.17 18.02
C GLY A 100 -10.17 -38.95 16.72
N GLY A 101 -9.29 -38.82 15.75
CA GLY A 101 -9.41 -39.51 14.46
C GLY A 101 -10.64 -39.05 13.68
N LEU A 102 -11.36 -40.02 13.07
CA LEU A 102 -12.60 -39.75 12.35
C LEU A 102 -13.79 -39.75 13.31
N GLN A 103 -14.45 -38.61 13.40
CA GLN A 103 -15.70 -38.47 14.18
C GLN A 103 -16.91 -38.79 13.29
N ILE A 104 -17.80 -39.65 13.72
CA ILE A 104 -18.94 -40.12 12.93
C ILE A 104 -20.24 -39.92 13.74
N VAL A 105 -21.23 -39.28 13.12
CA VAL A 105 -22.55 -39.03 13.71
C VAL A 105 -23.65 -39.62 12.83
N ASN A 106 -24.58 -40.34 13.38
CA ASN A 106 -25.79 -40.77 12.70
C ASN A 106 -26.84 -39.66 12.70
N LEU A 107 -26.94 -38.94 11.57
CA LEU A 107 -27.84 -37.79 11.40
C LEU A 107 -29.34 -38.20 11.43
N ALA A 108 -29.68 -39.40 10.98
CA ALA A 108 -31.08 -39.87 11.03
C ALA A 108 -31.58 -39.98 12.46
N GLU A 109 -30.76 -40.44 13.39
CA GLU A 109 -31.09 -40.50 14.81
C GLU A 109 -31.27 -39.11 15.42
N VAL A 110 -30.37 -38.16 15.06
CA VAL A 110 -30.46 -36.75 15.50
C VAL A 110 -31.78 -36.11 15.06
N ILE A 111 -32.11 -36.25 13.76
CA ILE A 111 -33.31 -35.66 13.16
C ILE A 111 -34.58 -36.28 13.70
N ASN A 112 -34.59 -37.58 14.02
CA ASN A 112 -35.70 -38.26 14.66
C ASN A 112 -35.87 -37.88 16.13
N GLY A 113 -34.94 -37.13 16.71
CA GLY A 113 -34.98 -36.65 18.09
C GLY A 113 -34.58 -37.73 19.11
N ASP A 114 -33.74 -38.66 18.74
CA ASP A 114 -33.19 -39.66 19.65
C ASP A 114 -32.37 -38.95 20.75
N LEU A 115 -32.58 -39.35 22.00
CA LEU A 115 -31.94 -38.73 23.16
C LEU A 115 -30.44 -39.06 23.26
N ASN A 116 -29.98 -40.11 22.60
CA ASN A 116 -28.58 -40.55 22.57
C ASN A 116 -28.25 -41.05 21.18
N PRO A 117 -28.12 -40.14 20.21
CA PRO A 117 -27.76 -40.53 18.86
C PRO A 117 -26.32 -41.06 18.82
N THR A 118 -26.05 -41.91 17.84
CA THR A 118 -24.73 -42.52 17.62
C THR A 118 -23.69 -41.46 17.34
N TYR A 119 -22.67 -41.39 18.20
CA TYR A 119 -21.46 -40.60 18.03
C TYR A 119 -20.23 -41.49 18.29
N ILE A 120 -19.31 -41.54 17.33
CA ILE A 120 -18.14 -42.41 17.38
C ILE A 120 -16.87 -41.55 17.11
N GLU A 121 -15.86 -41.71 17.94
CA GLU A 121 -14.49 -41.26 17.67
C GLU A 121 -13.67 -42.49 17.22
N ASN A 122 -13.47 -42.61 15.91
CA ASN A 122 -12.75 -43.74 15.34
C ASN A 122 -11.25 -43.45 15.22
N THR A 123 -10.49 -43.89 16.20
CA THR A 123 -9.04 -43.74 16.28
C THR A 123 -8.28 -44.97 15.72
N THR A 124 -8.97 -45.89 15.08
CA THR A 124 -8.36 -47.15 14.60
C THR A 124 -7.97 -47.14 13.14
N LEU A 125 -8.24 -46.03 12.42
CA LEU A 125 -8.02 -45.88 10.99
C LEU A 125 -6.56 -45.58 10.59
N GLY A 126 -5.64 -45.47 11.53
CA GLY A 126 -4.24 -45.20 11.27
C GLY A 126 -3.83 -43.75 11.46
N PHE A 127 -4.75 -42.80 11.40
CA PHE A 127 -4.56 -41.41 11.75
C PHE A 127 -5.33 -41.01 13.01
N THR A 128 -4.89 -39.96 13.65
CA THR A 128 -5.59 -39.32 14.79
C THR A 128 -5.93 -37.87 14.57
N THR A 129 -5.28 -37.24 13.58
CA THR A 129 -5.50 -35.85 13.14
C THR A 129 -5.50 -35.82 11.61
N ALA A 130 -6.31 -34.93 11.03
CA ALA A 130 -6.31 -34.64 9.61
C ALA A 130 -6.80 -33.21 9.38
N HIS A 131 -6.49 -32.63 8.23
CA HIS A 131 -6.84 -31.26 7.87
C HIS A 131 -8.17 -31.18 7.12
N ASN A 132 -8.32 -31.94 6.06
CA ASN A 132 -9.49 -31.89 5.17
C ASN A 132 -9.99 -33.28 4.81
N ILE A 133 -11.27 -33.41 4.46
CA ILE A 133 -11.88 -34.65 3.94
C ILE A 133 -12.77 -34.34 2.74
N PHE A 134 -12.84 -35.31 1.83
CA PHE A 134 -13.81 -35.35 0.75
C PHE A 134 -14.49 -36.72 0.69
N ILE A 135 -15.77 -36.76 0.31
CA ILE A 135 -16.47 -38.03 0.08
C ILE A 135 -17.10 -38.00 -1.31
N ASP A 136 -16.72 -38.93 -2.14
CA ASP A 136 -17.27 -39.03 -3.47
C ASP A 136 -18.65 -39.67 -3.51
N LYS A 137 -19.33 -39.55 -4.67
CA LYS A 137 -20.68 -40.09 -4.86
C LYS A 137 -20.72 -41.65 -4.78
N SER A 138 -19.59 -42.33 -4.84
CA SER A 138 -19.50 -43.78 -4.68
C SER A 138 -19.34 -44.26 -3.25
N GLY A 139 -19.16 -43.34 -2.32
CA GLY A 139 -18.98 -43.62 -0.89
C GLY A 139 -17.53 -43.90 -0.50
N ILE A 140 -16.60 -43.37 -1.23
CA ILE A 140 -15.19 -43.37 -0.85
C ILE A 140 -14.88 -42.08 -0.11
N LEU A 141 -14.32 -42.20 1.10
CA LEU A 141 -13.78 -41.14 1.91
C LEU A 141 -12.31 -40.94 1.55
N TYR A 142 -11.94 -39.72 1.26
CA TYR A 142 -10.58 -39.24 1.04
C TYR A 142 -10.20 -38.33 2.20
N VAL A 143 -9.03 -38.57 2.82
CA VAL A 143 -8.54 -37.84 3.99
C VAL A 143 -7.22 -37.20 3.65
N PHE A 144 -7.15 -35.88 3.73
CA PHE A 144 -6.00 -35.05 3.38
C PHE A 144 -5.34 -34.47 4.63
N GLY A 145 -4.04 -34.20 4.55
CA GLY A 145 -3.30 -33.52 5.61
C GLY A 145 -3.30 -34.29 6.94
N SER A 146 -3.38 -35.62 6.89
CA SER A 146 -3.41 -36.43 8.10
C SER A 146 -2.01 -36.61 8.71
N ASN A 147 -1.96 -37.06 9.96
CA ASN A 147 -0.71 -37.45 10.60
C ASN A 147 -0.27 -38.90 10.25
N TYR A 148 -0.84 -39.50 9.22
CA TYR A 148 -0.38 -40.74 8.64
C TYR A 148 0.66 -40.46 7.54
N SER A 149 1.86 -41.02 7.71
CA SER A 149 2.96 -40.92 6.74
C SER A 149 3.30 -39.47 6.31
N THR A 150 3.21 -39.12 5.01
CA THR A 150 3.48 -37.78 4.49
C THR A 150 2.30 -36.80 4.65
N GLY A 151 1.11 -37.30 4.97
CA GLY A 151 -0.12 -36.50 4.99
C GLY A 151 -0.66 -36.21 3.58
N GLY A 152 -0.43 -37.10 2.63
CA GLY A 152 -0.98 -37.00 1.28
C GLY A 152 -2.50 -37.22 1.25
N CYS A 153 -2.97 -38.35 0.72
CA CYS A 153 -4.40 -38.67 0.70
C CYS A 153 -4.64 -40.14 1.02
N GLU A 154 -5.30 -40.43 2.13
CA GLU A 154 -5.77 -41.78 2.46
C GLU A 154 -7.19 -42.00 1.93
N MET A 155 -7.51 -43.23 1.50
CA MET A 155 -8.78 -43.60 0.89
C MET A 155 -9.44 -44.74 1.65
N TYR A 156 -10.74 -44.57 1.98
CA TYR A 156 -11.53 -45.55 2.76
C TYR A 156 -12.90 -45.78 2.12
N ASP A 157 -13.36 -47.04 2.16
CA ASP A 157 -14.71 -47.45 1.73
C ASP A 157 -15.72 -47.30 2.90
N LEU A 158 -16.76 -46.49 2.70
CA LEU A 158 -17.89 -46.29 3.62
C LEU A 158 -19.08 -47.19 3.30
N THR A 159 -19.12 -47.82 2.13
CA THR A 159 -20.32 -48.51 1.61
C THR A 159 -20.63 -49.78 2.35
N THR A 160 -19.62 -50.47 2.86
CA THR A 160 -19.75 -51.74 3.57
C THR A 160 -20.20 -51.57 5.01
N ASP A 161 -19.59 -50.63 5.72
CA ASP A 161 -19.90 -50.26 7.12
C ASP A 161 -19.54 -48.80 7.32
N PRO A 162 -20.54 -47.90 7.32
CA PRO A 162 -20.31 -46.47 7.46
C PRO A 162 -19.72 -46.05 8.81
N GLU A 163 -19.86 -46.88 9.86
CA GLU A 163 -19.31 -46.62 11.20
C GLU A 163 -17.86 -47.14 11.33
N ASN A 164 -17.44 -48.06 10.43
CA ASN A 164 -16.11 -48.65 10.44
C ASN A 164 -15.51 -48.64 9.02
N PRO A 165 -15.06 -47.54 8.48
CA PRO A 165 -14.50 -47.39 7.13
C PRO A 165 -13.37 -48.35 6.89
N THR A 166 -13.33 -48.93 5.68
CA THR A 166 -12.29 -49.90 5.29
C THR A 166 -11.22 -49.22 4.46
N PHE A 167 -9.95 -49.30 4.89
CA PHE A 167 -8.81 -48.74 4.19
C PHE A 167 -8.64 -49.40 2.77
N LEU A 168 -8.47 -48.55 1.77
CA LEU A 168 -8.29 -48.97 0.38
C LEU A 168 -6.87 -48.70 -0.15
N GLY A 169 -6.28 -47.57 0.22
CA GLY A 169 -4.97 -47.17 -0.23
C GLY A 169 -4.62 -45.74 0.19
N VAL A 170 -3.44 -45.31 -0.20
CA VAL A 170 -2.92 -43.98 0.10
C VAL A 170 -2.07 -43.44 -1.04
N PHE A 171 -2.23 -42.16 -1.36
CA PHE A 171 -1.22 -41.37 -2.07
C PHE A 171 -0.29 -40.78 -1.00
N ASP A 172 1.02 -41.07 -1.08
CA ASP A 172 2.00 -40.83 -0.03
C ASP A 172 3.30 -40.21 -0.53
N ASP A 173 3.27 -39.57 -1.71
CA ASP A 173 4.46 -38.94 -2.27
C ASP A 173 4.79 -37.61 -1.55
N TYR A 174 3.77 -36.82 -1.21
CA TYR A 174 3.88 -35.54 -0.48
C TYR A 174 2.54 -35.14 0.14
N TYR A 175 2.60 -34.10 0.99
CA TYR A 175 1.47 -33.54 1.72
C TYR A 175 0.47 -32.85 0.78
N PHE A 176 -0.82 -33.17 0.96
CA PHE A 176 -1.95 -32.39 0.46
C PHE A 176 -2.65 -31.66 1.61
N HIS A 177 -2.96 -30.39 1.41
CA HIS A 177 -3.73 -29.61 2.36
C HIS A 177 -5.22 -29.91 2.18
N ASP A 178 -5.76 -29.56 1.04
CA ASP A 178 -7.13 -29.84 0.63
C ASP A 178 -7.20 -30.65 -0.66
N GLY A 179 -8.37 -31.16 -0.98
CA GLY A 179 -8.61 -31.81 -2.26
C GLY A 179 -10.04 -32.23 -2.48
N MET A 180 -10.34 -32.50 -3.73
CA MET A 180 -11.63 -33.06 -4.14
C MET A 180 -11.46 -34.18 -5.16
N VAL A 181 -12.48 -35.00 -5.33
CA VAL A 181 -12.45 -36.11 -6.26
C VAL A 181 -13.70 -36.13 -7.13
N ARG A 182 -13.50 -36.30 -8.43
CA ARG A 182 -14.59 -36.54 -9.37
C ARG A 182 -14.29 -37.77 -10.23
N GLY A 183 -15.13 -38.78 -10.12
CA GLY A 183 -14.88 -40.07 -10.75
C GLY A 183 -13.62 -40.75 -10.19
N ASP A 184 -12.68 -41.05 -11.07
CA ASP A 184 -11.39 -41.66 -10.71
C ASP A 184 -10.23 -40.63 -10.69
N THR A 185 -10.53 -39.32 -10.68
CA THR A 185 -9.53 -38.25 -10.65
C THR A 185 -9.60 -37.50 -9.37
N LEU A 186 -8.49 -37.42 -8.63
CA LEU A 186 -8.28 -36.60 -7.47
C LEU A 186 -7.52 -35.34 -7.85
N TRP A 187 -8.01 -34.21 -7.37
CA TRP A 187 -7.40 -32.88 -7.46
C TRP A 187 -6.96 -32.46 -6.06
N GLY A 188 -5.68 -32.22 -5.84
CA GLY A 188 -5.15 -31.95 -4.51
C GLY A 188 -4.27 -30.71 -4.46
N GLY A 189 -4.50 -29.84 -3.48
CA GLY A 189 -3.68 -28.66 -3.18
C GLY A 189 -2.45 -29.06 -2.38
N ALA A 190 -1.27 -28.98 -2.99
CA ALA A 190 0.00 -29.23 -2.31
C ALA A 190 0.59 -27.90 -1.81
N ILE A 191 0.08 -27.39 -0.70
CA ILE A 191 0.34 -26.06 -0.17
C ILE A 191 1.84 -25.75 -0.03
N TYR A 192 2.63 -26.68 0.49
CA TYR A 192 4.08 -26.52 0.64
C TYR A 192 4.85 -26.63 -0.68
N GLY A 193 4.22 -27.21 -1.71
CA GLY A 193 4.78 -27.30 -3.06
C GLY A 193 4.40 -26.13 -3.96
N GLY A 194 3.38 -25.34 -3.56
CA GLY A 194 2.81 -24.26 -4.36
C GLY A 194 2.21 -24.73 -5.68
N VAL A 195 1.68 -25.96 -5.72
CA VAL A 195 1.09 -26.57 -6.90
C VAL A 195 -0.22 -27.28 -6.57
N PHE A 196 -1.13 -27.36 -7.51
CA PHE A 196 -2.13 -28.41 -7.47
C PHE A 196 -1.63 -29.63 -8.26
N SER A 197 -2.14 -30.80 -7.88
CA SER A 197 -1.78 -32.07 -8.52
C SER A 197 -3.02 -32.85 -8.89
N VAL A 198 -2.94 -33.53 -10.01
CA VAL A 198 -3.99 -34.37 -10.56
C VAL A 198 -3.54 -35.82 -10.44
N ILE A 199 -4.31 -36.64 -9.74
CA ILE A 199 -3.97 -38.01 -9.42
C ILE A 199 -5.02 -38.95 -10.00
N ASP A 200 -4.60 -39.96 -10.78
CA ASP A 200 -5.44 -41.09 -11.11
C ASP A 200 -5.58 -42.00 -9.88
N VAL A 201 -6.79 -42.12 -9.39
CA VAL A 201 -7.16 -42.92 -8.23
C VAL A 201 -8.10 -44.09 -8.64
N SER A 202 -8.11 -44.50 -9.92
CA SER A 202 -8.90 -45.65 -10.39
C SER A 202 -8.47 -46.94 -9.70
N ASP A 203 -7.17 -47.14 -9.48
CA ASP A 203 -6.63 -48.13 -8.55
C ASP A 203 -6.24 -47.46 -7.23
N LYS A 204 -7.12 -47.46 -6.22
CA LYS A 204 -6.92 -46.84 -4.90
C LYS A 204 -5.66 -47.34 -4.19
N ALA A 205 -5.16 -48.56 -4.54
CA ALA A 205 -3.97 -49.14 -3.94
C ALA A 205 -2.66 -48.63 -4.61
N ASN A 206 -2.75 -48.08 -5.82
CA ASN A 206 -1.62 -47.58 -6.59
C ASN A 206 -2.01 -46.28 -7.31
N PRO A 207 -2.23 -45.16 -6.58
CA PRO A 207 -2.54 -43.88 -7.20
C PRO A 207 -1.34 -43.34 -7.98
N GLU A 208 -1.59 -42.71 -9.14
CA GLU A 208 -0.55 -42.18 -10.03
C GLU A 208 -0.74 -40.72 -10.35
N ILE A 209 0.32 -39.90 -10.32
CA ILE A 209 0.28 -38.48 -10.74
C ILE A 209 0.13 -38.43 -12.26
N ILE A 210 -0.91 -37.74 -12.74
CA ILE A 210 -1.20 -37.58 -14.17
C ILE A 210 -1.13 -36.15 -14.66
N GLY A 211 -0.98 -35.15 -13.73
CA GLY A 211 -0.81 -33.73 -14.03
C GLY A 211 -0.43 -32.92 -12.79
N SER A 212 0.12 -31.77 -13.01
CA SER A 212 0.40 -30.78 -11.93
C SER A 212 0.68 -29.41 -12.54
N HIS A 213 0.29 -28.35 -11.86
CA HIS A 213 0.58 -26.97 -12.27
C HIS A 213 0.81 -26.06 -11.04
N GLY A 214 1.64 -25.02 -11.19
CA GLY A 214 1.86 -24.00 -10.15
C GLY A 214 0.64 -23.09 -9.97
N THR A 215 0.45 -22.57 -8.77
CA THR A 215 -0.56 -21.55 -8.50
C THR A 215 0.06 -20.16 -8.38
N PRO A 216 -0.71 -19.06 -8.58
CA PRO A 216 -0.16 -17.71 -8.74
C PRO A 216 0.71 -17.24 -7.57
N ASN A 217 0.31 -17.55 -6.33
CA ASN A 217 1.02 -17.17 -5.12
C ASN A 217 1.82 -18.32 -4.50
N THR A 218 1.91 -19.48 -5.20
CA THR A 218 2.67 -20.66 -4.76
C THR A 218 2.28 -21.18 -3.37
N PHE A 219 0.99 -21.10 -3.03
CA PHE A 219 0.45 -21.55 -1.75
C PHE A 219 -0.89 -22.28 -1.95
N SER A 220 -0.92 -23.27 -2.87
CA SER A 220 -2.12 -23.97 -3.31
C SER A 220 -2.86 -24.61 -2.15
N HIS A 221 -3.95 -23.97 -1.71
CA HIS A 221 -4.74 -24.35 -0.55
C HIS A 221 -5.87 -25.30 -0.96
N ASN A 222 -6.84 -24.80 -1.70
CA ASN A 222 -8.04 -25.52 -2.10
C ASN A 222 -8.15 -25.59 -3.63
N CYS A 223 -8.89 -26.56 -4.14
CA CYS A 223 -9.19 -26.69 -5.56
C CYS A 223 -10.55 -27.35 -5.79
N TRP A 224 -11.26 -26.88 -6.84
CA TRP A 224 -12.54 -27.46 -7.24
C TRP A 224 -12.72 -27.46 -8.76
N ILE A 225 -13.11 -28.62 -9.33
CA ILE A 225 -13.29 -28.80 -10.77
C ILE A 225 -14.69 -28.38 -11.22
N SER A 226 -14.82 -27.76 -12.40
CA SER A 226 -16.09 -27.45 -13.06
C SER A 226 -16.95 -28.67 -13.32
N ASP A 227 -18.26 -28.48 -13.52
CA ASP A 227 -19.18 -29.60 -13.71
C ASP A 227 -18.93 -30.38 -14.98
N ASP A 228 -18.41 -29.77 -16.04
CA ASP A 228 -17.98 -30.44 -17.30
C ASP A 228 -16.63 -31.13 -17.15
N GLY A 229 -15.82 -30.73 -16.18
CA GLY A 229 -14.49 -31.30 -15.92
C GLY A 229 -13.36 -30.67 -16.72
N ASP A 230 -13.60 -29.56 -17.42
CA ASP A 230 -12.64 -28.92 -18.30
C ASP A 230 -11.87 -27.75 -17.58
N TYR A 231 -12.40 -27.20 -16.48
CA TYR A 231 -11.77 -26.10 -15.75
C TYR A 231 -11.62 -26.39 -14.26
N LEU A 232 -10.43 -26.07 -13.72
CA LEU A 232 -10.14 -26.16 -12.29
C LEU A 232 -10.02 -24.74 -11.70
N PHE A 233 -10.63 -24.55 -10.53
CA PHE A 233 -10.51 -23.31 -9.76
C PHE A 233 -9.70 -23.60 -8.49
N THR A 234 -8.72 -22.73 -8.18
CA THR A 234 -7.84 -22.89 -7.03
C THR A 234 -7.82 -21.63 -6.18
N THR A 235 -7.52 -21.79 -4.89
CA THR A 235 -7.20 -20.69 -4.00
C THR A 235 -5.78 -20.83 -3.45
N ASP A 236 -5.07 -19.71 -3.33
CA ASP A 236 -3.84 -19.61 -2.56
C ASP A 236 -4.15 -18.88 -1.23
N GLU A 237 -3.95 -19.52 -0.08
CA GLU A 237 -4.32 -18.98 1.23
C GLU A 237 -3.23 -18.06 1.79
N VAL A 238 -2.96 -16.97 1.11
CA VAL A 238 -2.01 -15.93 1.52
C VAL A 238 -2.55 -14.55 1.22
N SER A 239 -2.01 -13.55 1.90
CA SER A 239 -2.37 -12.14 1.70
C SER A 239 -2.25 -11.71 0.25
N GLY A 240 -3.31 -11.10 -0.29
CA GLY A 240 -3.37 -10.60 -1.65
C GLY A 240 -3.45 -11.66 -2.75
N ALA A 241 -3.81 -12.89 -2.39
CA ALA A 241 -3.92 -13.98 -3.36
C ALA A 241 -5.23 -13.95 -4.16
N TYR A 242 -5.32 -14.86 -5.11
CA TYR A 242 -6.39 -14.96 -6.10
C TYR A 242 -7.16 -16.27 -6.00
N VAL A 243 -8.39 -16.26 -6.47
CA VAL A 243 -9.03 -17.45 -7.06
C VAL A 243 -8.59 -17.52 -8.51
N ALA A 244 -7.94 -18.59 -8.94
CA ALA A 244 -7.42 -18.76 -10.29
C ALA A 244 -8.14 -19.89 -11.04
N ALA A 245 -8.40 -19.68 -12.32
CA ALA A 245 -9.03 -20.62 -13.24
C ALA A 245 -7.99 -21.22 -14.17
N TYR A 246 -8.06 -22.55 -14.38
CA TYR A 246 -7.18 -23.29 -15.27
C TYR A 246 -7.98 -24.11 -16.26
N ASP A 247 -7.62 -24.06 -17.55
CA ASP A 247 -8.03 -25.06 -18.52
C ASP A 247 -7.22 -26.34 -18.25
N VAL A 248 -7.92 -27.39 -17.86
CA VAL A 248 -7.38 -28.72 -17.54
C VAL A 248 -7.91 -29.80 -18.49
N SER A 249 -8.52 -29.41 -19.61
CA SER A 249 -9.04 -30.32 -20.63
C SER A 249 -7.93 -31.16 -21.29
N ASP A 250 -6.69 -30.62 -21.27
CA ASP A 250 -5.47 -31.36 -21.65
C ASP A 250 -4.47 -31.28 -20.49
N LEU A 251 -4.31 -32.38 -19.75
CA LEU A 251 -3.42 -32.45 -18.58
C LEU A 251 -1.93 -32.37 -18.93
N ASP A 252 -1.56 -32.58 -20.23
CA ASP A 252 -0.20 -32.37 -20.71
C ASP A 252 0.11 -30.89 -21.04
N ASP A 253 -0.92 -30.02 -21.11
CA ASP A 253 -0.80 -28.59 -21.43
C ASP A 253 -1.78 -27.73 -20.60
N ILE A 254 -1.72 -27.85 -19.30
CA ILE A 254 -2.54 -27.05 -18.36
C ILE A 254 -2.19 -25.58 -18.50
N GLN A 255 -3.20 -24.72 -18.66
CA GLN A 255 -3.03 -23.26 -18.79
C GLN A 255 -3.86 -22.54 -17.75
N GLU A 256 -3.27 -21.56 -17.04
CA GLU A 256 -4.04 -20.58 -16.32
C GLU A 256 -4.75 -19.67 -17.34
N VAL A 257 -6.06 -19.53 -17.23
CA VAL A 257 -6.87 -18.76 -18.18
C VAL A 257 -7.34 -17.42 -17.61
N ASP A 258 -7.55 -17.33 -16.30
CA ASP A 258 -7.87 -16.07 -15.62
C ASP A 258 -7.69 -16.19 -14.10
N ARG A 259 -7.73 -15.08 -13.38
CA ARG A 259 -7.72 -15.00 -11.92
C ARG A 259 -8.48 -13.77 -11.40
N ILE A 260 -9.12 -13.90 -10.26
CA ILE A 260 -9.89 -12.82 -9.64
C ILE A 260 -9.63 -12.74 -8.13
N GLN A 261 -9.68 -11.51 -7.58
CA GLN A 261 -9.80 -11.27 -6.14
C GLN A 261 -11.22 -10.83 -5.81
N ALA A 262 -11.70 -11.15 -4.61
CA ALA A 262 -12.94 -10.56 -4.09
C ALA A 262 -12.80 -9.03 -4.02
N TRP A 263 -13.91 -8.34 -4.24
CA TRP A 263 -13.89 -6.91 -4.37
C TRP A 263 -14.40 -6.20 -3.11
N SER A 264 -13.55 -6.03 -2.11
CA SER A 264 -13.82 -5.22 -0.92
C SER A 264 -13.22 -3.82 -0.96
N GLY A 265 -12.32 -3.57 -1.92
CA GLY A 265 -11.46 -2.39 -1.95
C GLY A 265 -10.14 -2.56 -1.21
N TYR A 266 -9.86 -3.75 -0.69
CA TYR A 266 -8.59 -4.13 -0.07
C TYR A 266 -7.87 -5.14 -0.96
N SER A 267 -6.60 -4.88 -1.25
CA SER A 267 -5.78 -5.74 -2.13
C SER A 267 -5.07 -6.88 -1.40
N ASP A 268 -5.20 -6.95 -0.09
CA ASP A 268 -4.51 -7.88 0.80
C ASP A 268 -5.41 -8.94 1.43
N VAL A 269 -6.63 -9.11 0.91
CA VAL A 269 -7.60 -10.13 1.32
C VAL A 269 -7.14 -11.55 0.98
N ILE A 270 -7.59 -12.52 1.76
CA ILE A 270 -7.16 -13.93 1.66
C ILE A 270 -8.32 -14.82 1.24
N PRO A 271 -8.25 -15.49 0.05
CA PRO A 271 -9.22 -16.53 -0.32
C PRO A 271 -8.97 -17.81 0.48
N HIS A 272 -10.05 -18.50 0.86
CA HIS A 272 -9.98 -19.77 1.57
C HIS A 272 -10.52 -20.93 0.72
N ASN A 273 -11.78 -21.34 0.91
CA ASN A 273 -12.36 -22.48 0.22
C ASN A 273 -13.28 -22.05 -0.93
N THR A 274 -13.04 -22.56 -2.13
CA THR A 274 -13.90 -22.36 -3.30
C THR A 274 -14.68 -23.60 -3.67
N HIS A 275 -15.93 -23.41 -4.11
CA HIS A 275 -16.85 -24.48 -4.51
C HIS A 275 -17.54 -24.11 -5.83
N VAL A 276 -17.69 -25.06 -6.74
CA VAL A 276 -18.45 -24.88 -7.98
C VAL A 276 -19.90 -25.29 -7.78
N ASP A 277 -20.82 -24.42 -8.19
CA ASP A 277 -22.26 -24.71 -8.31
C ASP A 277 -22.78 -24.20 -9.67
N GLY A 278 -22.85 -25.11 -10.66
CA GLY A 278 -23.20 -24.77 -12.04
C GLY A 278 -22.21 -23.78 -12.68
N ASP A 279 -22.73 -22.64 -13.12
CA ASP A 279 -21.93 -21.58 -13.75
C ASP A 279 -21.30 -20.61 -12.74
N PHE A 280 -21.22 -20.96 -11.45
CA PHE A 280 -20.70 -20.08 -10.41
C PHE A 280 -19.69 -20.81 -9.52
N ILE A 281 -18.70 -20.05 -9.04
CA ILE A 281 -17.90 -20.42 -7.88
C ILE A 281 -18.32 -19.57 -6.68
N ILE A 282 -18.38 -20.25 -5.53
CA ILE A 282 -18.68 -19.64 -4.24
C ILE A 282 -17.47 -19.84 -3.35
N THR A 283 -16.85 -18.72 -2.94
CA THR A 283 -15.59 -18.74 -2.19
C THR A 283 -15.77 -18.06 -0.86
N SER A 284 -15.37 -18.70 0.24
CA SER A 284 -15.17 -18.02 1.52
C SER A 284 -13.87 -17.24 1.49
N TYR A 285 -13.91 -15.97 1.93
CA TYR A 285 -12.84 -15.00 1.72
C TYR A 285 -12.44 -14.29 3.02
N TYR A 286 -12.38 -15.04 4.13
CA TYR A 286 -12.07 -14.52 5.45
C TYR A 286 -12.75 -13.17 5.74
N THR A 287 -11.98 -12.09 5.85
CA THR A 287 -12.46 -10.74 6.20
C THR A 287 -13.45 -10.14 5.18
N ASP A 288 -13.54 -10.68 3.97
CA ASP A 288 -14.49 -10.23 2.93
C ASP A 288 -15.79 -11.05 2.88
N GLY A 289 -15.93 -12.05 3.77
CA GLY A 289 -17.13 -12.87 3.81
C GLY A 289 -17.21 -13.92 2.71
N VAL A 290 -18.25 -13.93 1.89
CA VAL A 290 -18.43 -14.88 0.78
C VAL A 290 -18.56 -14.14 -0.53
N SER A 291 -17.79 -14.59 -1.54
CA SER A 291 -17.82 -14.11 -2.93
C SER A 291 -18.50 -15.11 -3.85
N ILE A 292 -19.24 -14.62 -4.85
CA ILE A 292 -19.89 -15.39 -5.91
C ILE A 292 -19.40 -14.86 -7.25
N VAL A 293 -18.71 -15.71 -8.01
CA VAL A 293 -18.12 -15.35 -9.31
C VAL A 293 -18.78 -16.15 -10.41
N ASP A 294 -19.16 -15.50 -11.52
CA ASP A 294 -19.62 -16.15 -12.73
C ASP A 294 -18.43 -16.77 -13.47
N ILE A 295 -18.51 -18.07 -13.73
CA ILE A 295 -17.52 -18.88 -14.45
C ILE A 295 -18.05 -19.42 -15.78
N SER A 296 -19.18 -18.91 -16.27
CA SER A 296 -19.72 -19.29 -17.60
C SER A 296 -18.77 -18.89 -18.74
N ASN A 297 -17.87 -17.94 -18.48
CA ASN A 297 -16.73 -17.61 -19.31
C ASN A 297 -15.44 -17.70 -18.44
N PRO A 298 -14.80 -18.87 -18.33
CA PRO A 298 -13.69 -19.08 -17.39
C PRO A 298 -12.42 -18.26 -17.68
N SER A 299 -12.30 -17.68 -18.88
CA SER A 299 -11.20 -16.78 -19.23
C SER A 299 -11.50 -15.31 -18.88
N ASN A 300 -12.68 -15.00 -18.35
CA ASN A 300 -13.09 -13.65 -17.94
C ASN A 300 -13.98 -13.76 -16.70
N LEU A 301 -13.38 -13.94 -15.53
CA LEU A 301 -14.06 -14.13 -14.26
C LEU A 301 -14.64 -12.82 -13.75
N ILE A 302 -15.94 -12.80 -13.46
CA ILE A 302 -16.61 -11.60 -12.96
C ILE A 302 -17.32 -11.92 -11.64
N GLU A 303 -17.01 -11.14 -10.59
CA GLU A 303 -17.76 -11.22 -9.33
C GLU A 303 -19.16 -10.64 -9.55
N VAL A 304 -20.16 -11.46 -9.28
CA VAL A 304 -21.58 -11.13 -9.49
C VAL A 304 -22.38 -11.04 -8.20
N GLY A 305 -21.77 -11.43 -7.08
CA GLY A 305 -22.39 -11.34 -5.77
C GLY A 305 -21.39 -11.49 -4.65
N TYR A 306 -21.69 -10.87 -3.52
CA TYR A 306 -20.94 -11.06 -2.28
C TYR A 306 -21.79 -10.72 -1.07
N TYR A 307 -21.36 -11.25 0.10
CA TYR A 307 -21.93 -10.89 1.40
C TYR A 307 -20.81 -10.87 2.45
N ASP A 308 -20.56 -9.69 2.99
CA ASP A 308 -19.62 -9.50 4.09
C ASP A 308 -20.23 -9.99 5.42
N THR A 309 -19.61 -10.99 6.06
CA THR A 309 -20.03 -11.55 7.35
C THR A 309 -19.27 -10.93 8.52
N SER A 310 -18.28 -10.09 8.28
CA SER A 310 -17.24 -9.69 9.23
C SER A 310 -17.12 -8.17 9.37
N ASP A 311 -18.14 -7.50 9.90
CA ASP A 311 -18.18 -6.03 10.07
C ASP A 311 -16.99 -5.43 10.85
N ASP A 312 -16.30 -6.25 11.67
CA ASP A 312 -15.23 -5.80 12.57
C ASP A 312 -13.81 -5.99 11.97
N PHE A 313 -13.68 -6.71 10.85
CA PHE A 313 -12.40 -7.04 10.23
C PHE A 313 -12.41 -6.67 8.74
N SER A 314 -11.25 -6.31 8.19
CA SER A 314 -11.09 -6.00 6.77
C SER A 314 -9.62 -6.11 6.36
N GLY A 315 -9.35 -6.39 5.09
CA GLY A 315 -8.00 -6.53 4.56
C GLY A 315 -7.31 -7.81 4.99
N ASP A 316 -6.01 -7.76 5.24
CA ASP A 316 -5.19 -8.91 5.62
C ASP A 316 -5.65 -9.53 6.96
N GLY A 317 -5.75 -10.86 7.01
CA GLY A 317 -6.05 -11.59 8.24
C GLY A 317 -6.92 -12.84 8.02
N PHE A 318 -6.87 -13.72 9.03
CA PHE A 318 -7.59 -15.00 9.06
C PHE A 318 -8.84 -14.93 9.97
N ASN A 319 -9.52 -13.79 10.01
CA ASN A 319 -10.78 -13.59 10.70
C ASN A 319 -11.93 -13.62 9.69
N GLY A 320 -13.16 -13.93 10.14
CA GLY A 320 -14.35 -13.87 9.29
C GLY A 320 -14.71 -15.21 8.63
N ALA A 321 -15.06 -15.22 7.34
CA ALA A 321 -15.64 -16.39 6.68
C ALA A 321 -14.64 -17.52 6.44
N TRP A 322 -14.87 -18.67 7.09
CA TRP A 322 -14.07 -19.88 6.92
C TRP A 322 -14.64 -20.82 5.86
N GLY A 323 -15.89 -21.25 6.00
CA GLY A 323 -16.55 -22.22 5.13
C GLY A 323 -17.77 -21.65 4.44
N ALA A 324 -18.03 -22.13 3.22
CA ALA A 324 -19.23 -21.81 2.46
C ALA A 324 -19.79 -23.07 1.80
N TYR A 325 -21.11 -23.34 1.94
CA TYR A 325 -21.77 -24.48 1.34
C TYR A 325 -22.97 -24.02 0.49
N PRO A 326 -22.91 -24.15 -0.85
CA PRO A 326 -23.93 -23.57 -1.73
C PRO A 326 -25.03 -24.55 -2.19
N TRP A 327 -24.98 -25.84 -1.86
CA TRP A 327 -25.81 -26.87 -2.48
C TRP A 327 -27.06 -27.26 -1.70
N LEU A 328 -27.61 -26.39 -0.86
CA LEU A 328 -28.92 -26.63 -0.25
C LEU A 328 -30.01 -26.62 -1.33
N PRO A 329 -31.04 -27.53 -1.23
CA PRO A 329 -32.18 -27.55 -2.17
C PRO A 329 -32.95 -26.23 -2.24
N SER A 330 -32.95 -25.43 -1.19
CA SER A 330 -33.51 -24.08 -1.19
C SER A 330 -32.72 -23.11 -2.07
N GLY A 331 -31.47 -23.42 -2.43
CA GLY A 331 -30.52 -22.53 -3.08
C GLY A 331 -29.84 -21.55 -2.14
N ASN A 332 -30.08 -21.63 -0.83
CA ASN A 332 -29.40 -20.80 0.14
C ASN A 332 -27.95 -21.27 0.35
N ILE A 333 -27.08 -20.33 0.63
CA ILE A 333 -25.69 -20.58 0.99
C ILE A 333 -25.57 -20.57 2.53
N LEU A 334 -24.91 -21.59 3.08
CA LEU A 334 -24.45 -21.59 4.46
C LEU A 334 -23.05 -21.01 4.50
N VAL A 335 -22.79 -20.10 5.43
CA VAL A 335 -21.45 -19.54 5.66
C VAL A 335 -21.13 -19.62 7.14
N THR A 336 -19.97 -20.13 7.50
CA THR A 336 -19.43 -20.01 8.85
C THR A 336 -18.44 -18.87 8.89
N ASP A 337 -18.65 -17.96 9.82
CA ASP A 337 -17.71 -16.93 10.21
C ASP A 337 -17.12 -17.32 11.56
N ILE A 338 -15.79 -17.23 11.67
CA ILE A 338 -15.03 -17.73 12.84
C ILE A 338 -15.56 -17.11 14.13
N GLU A 339 -15.80 -15.83 14.14
CA GLU A 339 -16.21 -15.07 15.34
C GLU A 339 -17.73 -14.86 15.42
N ASN A 340 -18.39 -14.67 14.26
CA ASN A 340 -19.78 -14.21 14.20
C ASN A 340 -20.80 -15.35 14.12
N GLY A 341 -20.37 -16.57 13.76
CA GLY A 341 -21.21 -17.75 13.77
C GLY A 341 -21.69 -18.22 12.41
N LEU A 342 -22.81 -18.96 12.38
CA LEU A 342 -23.41 -19.51 11.16
C LEU A 342 -24.36 -18.50 10.53
N PHE A 343 -24.16 -18.20 9.26
CA PHE A 343 -25.04 -17.36 8.42
C PHE A 343 -25.79 -18.22 7.41
N VAL A 344 -27.02 -17.80 7.09
CA VAL A 344 -27.81 -18.32 5.97
C VAL A 344 -28.10 -17.15 5.04
N ILE A 345 -27.67 -17.27 3.78
CA ILE A 345 -27.70 -16.20 2.77
C ILE A 345 -28.45 -16.71 1.56
N GLU A 346 -29.37 -15.91 1.02
CA GLU A 346 -30.05 -16.14 -0.25
C GLU A 346 -29.28 -15.45 -1.37
N PRO A 347 -28.61 -16.19 -2.27
CA PRO A 347 -27.99 -15.61 -3.45
C PRO A 347 -29.01 -15.30 -4.53
N LYS A 348 -28.76 -14.24 -5.27
CA LYS A 348 -29.40 -14.00 -6.56
C LYS A 348 -28.38 -14.32 -7.64
N TYR A 349 -28.33 -15.54 -8.08
CA TYR A 349 -27.47 -15.93 -9.19
C TYR A 349 -27.82 -15.16 -10.46
N THR A 350 -26.91 -14.33 -10.92
CA THR A 350 -27.05 -13.50 -12.11
C THR A 350 -25.80 -13.69 -12.96
N ASN A 351 -26.00 -14.03 -14.24
CA ASN A 351 -24.85 -14.11 -15.14
C ASN A 351 -24.27 -12.71 -15.39
N ALA A 352 -22.96 -12.64 -15.41
CA ALA A 352 -22.21 -11.44 -15.71
C ALA A 352 -22.52 -10.91 -17.11
N SER A 353 -22.15 -9.67 -17.35
CA SER A 353 -22.24 -9.02 -18.65
C SER A 353 -20.82 -8.74 -19.12
N PHE A 354 -20.32 -9.51 -20.08
CA PHE A 354 -18.93 -9.53 -20.51
C PHE A 354 -18.64 -8.47 -21.56
N LEU A 355 -17.46 -7.88 -21.50
CA LEU A 355 -16.91 -6.93 -22.48
C LEU A 355 -15.49 -7.38 -22.87
N GLU A 356 -15.28 -7.67 -24.12
CA GLU A 356 -14.03 -8.16 -24.65
C GLU A 356 -13.67 -7.48 -25.97
N GLY A 357 -12.43 -7.54 -26.40
CA GLY A 357 -12.03 -7.01 -27.69
C GLY A 357 -10.52 -6.90 -27.85
N ILE A 358 -10.12 -6.16 -28.88
CA ILE A 358 -8.72 -5.91 -29.21
C ILE A 358 -8.47 -4.40 -29.28
N ILE A 359 -7.39 -3.95 -28.68
CA ILE A 359 -6.93 -2.57 -28.71
C ILE A 359 -5.72 -2.47 -29.64
N THR A 360 -5.78 -1.52 -30.57
CA THR A 360 -4.71 -1.29 -31.54
C THR A 360 -4.37 0.21 -31.66
N ASP A 361 -3.15 0.51 -32.05
CA ASP A 361 -2.71 1.85 -32.44
C ASP A 361 -3.36 2.27 -33.78
N ALA A 362 -3.97 3.44 -33.81
CA ALA A 362 -4.74 3.92 -34.97
C ALA A 362 -3.86 4.19 -36.22
N ASN A 363 -2.56 4.46 -36.06
CA ASN A 363 -1.64 4.79 -37.14
C ASN A 363 -0.98 3.54 -37.72
N THR A 364 -0.61 2.59 -36.85
CA THR A 364 0.19 1.41 -37.24
C THR A 364 -0.64 0.12 -37.32
N SER A 365 -1.82 0.10 -36.69
CA SER A 365 -2.63 -1.09 -36.46
C SER A 365 -1.91 -2.18 -35.64
N ALA A 366 -0.85 -1.83 -34.95
CA ALA A 366 -0.18 -2.74 -34.03
C ALA A 366 -1.04 -2.96 -32.76
N PRO A 367 -1.05 -4.17 -32.18
CA PRO A 367 -1.72 -4.41 -30.91
C PRO A 367 -1.06 -3.60 -29.79
N MET A 368 -1.86 -3.16 -28.82
CA MET A 368 -1.39 -2.35 -27.70
C MET A 368 -1.61 -3.09 -26.38
N SER A 369 -0.51 -3.29 -25.64
CA SER A 369 -0.52 -3.88 -24.31
C SER A 369 -0.56 -2.80 -23.21
N ASN A 370 -1.00 -3.20 -22.00
CA ASN A 370 -1.07 -2.32 -20.82
C ASN A 370 -1.92 -1.05 -21.04
N VAL A 371 -2.91 -1.12 -21.92
CA VAL A 371 -3.96 -0.10 -21.99
C VAL A 371 -4.90 -0.32 -20.82
N THR A 372 -5.19 0.70 -20.05
CA THR A 372 -6.15 0.62 -18.95
C THR A 372 -7.57 0.71 -19.47
N ILE A 373 -8.43 -0.22 -19.10
CA ILE A 373 -9.85 -0.26 -19.40
C ILE A 373 -10.62 -0.03 -18.09
N GLN A 374 -11.36 1.07 -18.00
CA GLN A 374 -12.19 1.41 -16.84
C GLN A 374 -13.65 1.46 -17.26
N ILE A 375 -14.50 0.64 -16.65
CA ILE A 375 -15.96 0.80 -16.70
C ILE A 375 -16.34 1.78 -15.61
N VAL A 376 -16.92 2.92 -15.98
CA VAL A 376 -17.25 4.00 -15.02
C VAL A 376 -18.36 3.54 -14.07
N GLY A 377 -18.05 3.53 -12.80
CA GLY A 377 -18.94 3.06 -11.72
C GLY A 377 -18.51 1.74 -11.12
N GLU A 378 -17.65 1.00 -11.82
CA GLU A 378 -16.95 -0.15 -11.26
C GLU A 378 -15.65 0.30 -10.59
N ASN A 379 -15.20 -0.44 -9.58
CA ASN A 379 -14.04 -0.06 -8.79
C ASN A 379 -12.77 -0.82 -9.16
N TYR A 380 -12.81 -1.59 -10.21
CA TYR A 380 -11.66 -2.28 -10.78
C TYR A 380 -11.36 -1.80 -12.20
N THR A 381 -10.15 -2.05 -12.64
CA THR A 381 -9.68 -1.78 -13.99
C THR A 381 -9.06 -3.04 -14.57
N SER A 382 -9.19 -3.22 -15.88
CA SER A 382 -8.51 -4.27 -16.62
C SER A 382 -7.38 -3.69 -17.45
N LEU A 383 -6.41 -4.51 -17.84
CA LEU A 383 -5.30 -4.15 -18.71
C LEU A 383 -5.30 -5.02 -19.95
N SER A 384 -4.99 -4.42 -21.11
CA SER A 384 -4.82 -5.20 -22.33
C SER A 384 -3.53 -6.03 -22.32
N SER A 385 -3.59 -7.23 -22.88
CA SER A 385 -2.52 -8.20 -23.02
C SER A 385 -1.52 -7.83 -24.14
N LEU A 386 -0.44 -8.61 -24.31
CA LEU A 386 0.61 -8.36 -25.30
C LEU A 386 0.12 -8.37 -26.76
N ASP A 387 -0.92 -9.09 -27.05
CA ASP A 387 -1.57 -9.17 -28.38
C ASP A 387 -2.68 -8.11 -28.55
N GLY A 388 -2.88 -7.23 -27.56
CA GLY A 388 -3.88 -6.19 -27.54
C GLY A 388 -5.26 -6.66 -27.08
N SER A 389 -5.46 -7.93 -26.78
CA SER A 389 -6.72 -8.44 -26.24
C SER A 389 -7.00 -7.87 -24.85
N TYR A 390 -8.26 -7.68 -24.52
CA TYR A 390 -8.72 -7.31 -23.19
C TYR A 390 -10.04 -8.03 -22.86
N GLU A 391 -10.21 -8.32 -21.59
CA GLU A 391 -11.36 -8.97 -21.00
C GLU A 391 -11.75 -8.23 -19.74
N THR A 392 -13.07 -7.97 -19.57
CA THR A 392 -13.66 -7.31 -18.41
C THR A 392 -15.18 -7.51 -18.44
N GLY A 393 -15.92 -6.92 -17.51
CA GLY A 393 -17.38 -7.04 -17.50
C GLY A 393 -18.01 -6.33 -16.31
N THR A 394 -19.28 -6.61 -16.06
CA THR A 394 -20.03 -6.08 -14.92
C THR A 394 -20.98 -7.16 -14.38
N ALA A 395 -21.31 -7.10 -13.09
CA ALA A 395 -22.29 -7.99 -12.47
C ALA A 395 -23.69 -7.82 -13.05
N ASP A 396 -24.09 -6.60 -13.38
CA ASP A 396 -25.42 -6.28 -13.87
C ASP A 396 -25.41 -5.87 -15.34
N ALA A 397 -26.46 -6.22 -16.06
CA ALA A 397 -26.71 -5.70 -17.41
C ALA A 397 -27.06 -4.20 -17.37
N GLY A 398 -26.55 -3.43 -18.34
CA GLY A 398 -26.80 -1.99 -18.33
C GLY A 398 -26.16 -1.24 -19.49
N VAL A 399 -26.27 0.08 -19.41
CA VAL A 399 -25.54 1.00 -20.29
C VAL A 399 -24.43 1.63 -19.50
N TYR A 400 -23.19 1.40 -19.95
CA TYR A 400 -21.99 1.82 -19.26
C TYR A 400 -21.12 2.73 -20.11
N THR A 401 -20.45 3.66 -19.47
CA THR A 401 -19.35 4.40 -20.08
C THR A 401 -18.05 3.65 -19.83
N VAL A 402 -17.31 3.34 -20.89
CA VAL A 402 -16.01 2.69 -20.82
C VAL A 402 -14.94 3.67 -21.27
N VAL A 403 -13.85 3.77 -20.50
CA VAL A 403 -12.71 4.63 -20.78
C VAL A 403 -11.50 3.77 -21.03
N PHE A 404 -10.84 3.98 -22.18
CA PHE A 404 -9.60 3.34 -22.55
C PHE A 404 -8.49 4.39 -22.49
N THR A 405 -7.47 4.16 -21.66
CA THR A 405 -6.35 5.10 -21.46
C THR A 405 -5.00 4.42 -21.65
N SER A 406 -4.08 5.15 -22.27
CA SER A 406 -2.70 4.73 -22.40
C SER A 406 -1.79 5.94 -22.50
N PRO A 407 -0.62 5.98 -21.84
CA PRO A 407 0.33 7.07 -21.94
C PRO A 407 0.69 7.38 -23.40
N GLY A 408 0.59 8.64 -23.79
CA GLY A 408 0.89 9.09 -25.16
C GLY A 408 -0.26 8.98 -26.16
N TYR A 409 -1.45 8.60 -25.73
CA TYR A 409 -2.64 8.47 -26.57
C TYR A 409 -3.79 9.32 -26.06
N GLU A 410 -4.72 9.66 -26.95
CA GLU A 410 -5.98 10.31 -26.59
C GLU A 410 -6.90 9.27 -25.92
N ASP A 411 -7.50 9.64 -24.80
CA ASP A 411 -8.51 8.80 -24.13
C ASP A 411 -9.67 8.51 -25.07
N GLN A 412 -10.04 7.23 -25.18
CA GLN A 412 -11.25 6.83 -25.88
C GLN A 412 -12.36 6.55 -24.87
N ILE A 413 -13.42 7.35 -24.95
CA ILE A 413 -14.59 7.25 -24.08
C ILE A 413 -15.78 6.78 -24.93
N VAL A 414 -16.34 5.63 -24.60
CA VAL A 414 -17.43 5.01 -25.35
C VAL A 414 -18.59 4.64 -24.44
N GLU A 415 -19.81 4.65 -24.97
CA GLU A 415 -20.99 4.13 -24.31
C GLU A 415 -21.30 2.74 -24.90
N VAL A 416 -21.37 1.72 -24.06
CA VAL A 416 -21.69 0.34 -24.44
C VAL A 416 -22.96 -0.12 -23.73
N THR A 417 -23.69 -1.05 -24.36
CA THR A 417 -24.82 -1.72 -23.71
C THR A 417 -24.46 -3.17 -23.51
N LEU A 418 -24.30 -3.57 -22.25
CA LEU A 418 -23.96 -4.94 -21.85
C LEU A 418 -25.22 -5.70 -21.45
N ALA A 419 -25.29 -6.97 -21.81
CA ALA A 419 -26.42 -7.86 -21.52
C ALA A 419 -25.95 -9.08 -20.72
N SER A 420 -26.75 -9.48 -19.73
CA SER A 420 -26.44 -10.59 -18.84
C SER A 420 -26.25 -11.92 -19.62
N GLY A 421 -25.16 -12.60 -19.36
CA GLY A 421 -24.77 -13.87 -20.02
C GLY A 421 -24.27 -13.71 -21.46
N GLU A 422 -24.06 -12.48 -21.94
CA GLU A 422 -23.59 -12.23 -23.31
C GLU A 422 -22.20 -11.57 -23.30
N ILE A 423 -21.37 -11.93 -24.27
CA ILE A 423 -20.10 -11.27 -24.55
C ILE A 423 -20.33 -10.16 -25.56
N PHE A 424 -20.03 -8.91 -25.18
CA PHE A 424 -20.01 -7.78 -26.09
C PHE A 424 -18.59 -7.56 -26.62
N ASP A 425 -18.35 -8.00 -27.89
CA ASP A 425 -17.06 -7.79 -28.56
C ASP A 425 -16.94 -6.36 -29.06
N PHE A 426 -16.01 -5.59 -28.47
CA PHE A 426 -15.75 -4.20 -28.81
C PHE A 426 -14.26 -3.93 -28.97
N SER A 427 -13.79 -3.87 -30.21
CA SER A 427 -12.39 -3.50 -30.52
C SER A 427 -12.25 -1.99 -30.70
N VAL A 428 -11.18 -1.41 -30.16
CA VAL A 428 -10.92 0.03 -30.18
C VAL A 428 -9.55 0.36 -30.78
N GLN A 429 -9.45 1.54 -31.42
CA GLN A 429 -8.19 2.09 -31.90
C GLN A 429 -7.86 3.35 -31.11
N LEU A 430 -6.70 3.39 -30.43
CA LEU A 430 -6.25 4.56 -29.73
C LEU A 430 -5.45 5.47 -30.68
N ILE A 431 -5.70 6.76 -30.59
CA ILE A 431 -5.06 7.77 -31.42
C ILE A 431 -3.84 8.32 -30.66
N PRO A 432 -2.61 8.12 -31.16
CA PRO A 432 -1.44 8.66 -30.47
C PRO A 432 -1.43 10.19 -30.56
N PHE A 433 -0.99 10.84 -29.47
CA PHE A 433 -0.70 12.27 -29.50
C PHE A 433 0.38 12.58 -30.54
N GLU A 434 0.29 13.75 -31.14
CA GLU A 434 1.37 14.22 -32.02
C GLU A 434 2.68 14.35 -31.25
N SER A 435 3.79 13.92 -31.84
CA SER A 435 5.11 14.01 -31.26
C SER A 435 6.01 14.93 -32.07
N PHE A 436 6.89 15.65 -31.38
CA PHE A 436 7.75 16.68 -31.97
C PHE A 436 9.20 16.51 -31.54
N ALA A 437 10.13 16.83 -32.47
CA ALA A 437 11.54 16.92 -32.15
C ALA A 437 11.78 18.11 -31.21
N VAL A 438 12.49 17.89 -30.12
CA VAL A 438 12.81 18.89 -29.10
C VAL A 438 14.31 18.96 -28.93
N GLN A 439 14.85 20.20 -28.88
CA GLN A 439 16.20 20.47 -28.49
C GLN A 439 16.22 21.33 -27.22
N ILE A 440 16.79 20.78 -26.16
CA ILE A 440 16.99 21.47 -24.89
C ILE A 440 18.45 21.90 -24.81
N SER A 441 18.72 23.18 -24.59
CA SER A 441 20.06 23.71 -24.36
C SER A 441 20.25 24.13 -22.92
N VAL A 442 21.36 23.71 -22.31
CA VAL A 442 21.73 24.06 -20.93
C VAL A 442 23.04 24.86 -21.02
N VAL A 443 23.02 26.11 -20.57
CA VAL A 443 24.14 27.02 -20.70
C VAL A 443 24.47 27.74 -19.39
N ASP A 444 25.72 28.19 -19.25
CA ASP A 444 26.13 29.09 -18.16
C ASP A 444 25.46 30.46 -18.34
N ALA A 445 24.77 30.97 -17.36
CA ALA A 445 24.03 32.23 -17.41
C ALA A 445 24.93 33.45 -17.66
N THR A 446 26.25 33.37 -17.39
CA THR A 446 27.19 34.50 -17.50
C THR A 446 27.75 34.67 -18.92
N ASP A 447 28.11 33.56 -19.58
CA ASP A 447 28.82 33.60 -20.87
C ASP A 447 28.11 32.82 -21.99
N LEU A 448 26.99 32.19 -21.67
CA LEU A 448 26.12 31.39 -22.57
C LEU A 448 26.85 30.22 -23.22
N ILE A 449 27.93 29.73 -22.60
CA ILE A 449 28.60 28.51 -23.03
C ILE A 449 27.82 27.29 -22.61
N GLY A 450 27.66 26.31 -23.51
CA GLY A 450 26.98 25.06 -23.25
C GLY A 450 27.63 24.27 -22.11
N LEU A 451 26.80 23.80 -21.18
CA LEU A 451 27.21 23.00 -20.03
C LEU A 451 27.11 21.53 -20.40
N SER A 452 28.27 20.88 -20.55
CA SER A 452 28.32 19.43 -20.77
C SER A 452 28.08 18.65 -19.47
N SER A 453 27.40 17.50 -19.58
CA SER A 453 27.13 16.62 -18.44
C SER A 453 26.16 17.23 -17.40
N ALA A 454 25.34 18.19 -17.78
CA ALA A 454 24.22 18.61 -16.98
C ALA A 454 23.12 17.53 -17.04
N SER A 455 22.59 17.13 -15.90
CA SER A 455 21.45 16.26 -15.82
C SER A 455 20.17 17.04 -16.14
N VAL A 456 19.31 16.46 -16.96
CA VAL A 456 18.03 17.03 -17.42
C VAL A 456 16.95 16.00 -17.20
N HIS A 457 16.11 16.21 -16.20
CA HIS A 457 14.96 15.37 -15.87
C HIS A 457 13.68 16.06 -16.37
N VAL A 458 12.97 15.42 -17.28
CA VAL A 458 11.73 15.94 -17.90
C VAL A 458 10.61 14.95 -17.67
N TYR A 459 9.55 15.38 -16.99
CA TYR A 459 8.50 14.48 -16.55
C TYR A 459 7.10 15.13 -16.51
N ASN A 460 6.08 14.31 -16.57
CA ASN A 460 4.69 14.63 -16.26
C ASN A 460 4.00 13.37 -15.73
N ASP A 461 2.69 13.35 -15.62
CA ASP A 461 1.93 12.20 -15.07
C ASP A 461 2.07 10.92 -15.93
N ASP A 462 2.38 11.05 -17.23
CA ASP A 462 2.45 9.95 -18.20
C ASP A 462 3.88 9.52 -18.53
N PHE A 463 4.87 10.43 -18.41
CA PHE A 463 6.22 10.25 -18.91
C PHE A 463 7.27 10.73 -17.91
N ASP A 464 8.36 9.99 -17.87
CA ASP A 464 9.55 10.29 -17.07
C ASP A 464 10.81 10.03 -17.91
N PHE A 465 11.62 11.09 -18.16
CA PHE A 465 12.80 11.05 -18.98
C PHE A 465 13.99 11.67 -18.28
N GLU A 466 15.08 10.93 -18.17
CA GLU A 466 16.37 11.43 -17.70
C GLU A 466 17.38 11.46 -18.82
N TRP A 467 18.03 12.62 -19.01
CA TRP A 467 19.09 12.83 -20.00
C TRP A 467 20.28 13.53 -19.38
N VAL A 468 21.40 13.41 -20.08
CA VAL A 468 22.63 14.16 -19.79
C VAL A 468 22.99 14.97 -21.00
N SER A 469 23.27 16.28 -20.81
CA SER A 469 23.64 17.17 -21.90
C SER A 469 24.96 16.76 -22.55
N ALA A 470 25.02 16.87 -23.88
CA ALA A 470 26.23 16.61 -24.67
C ALA A 470 27.32 17.67 -24.43
N GLN A 471 28.47 17.53 -25.10
CA GLN A 471 29.63 18.39 -24.89
C GLN A 471 29.36 19.86 -25.25
N ASP A 472 28.36 20.12 -26.05
CA ASP A 472 27.91 21.46 -26.47
C ASP A 472 26.71 21.99 -25.63
N GLY A 473 26.31 21.25 -24.59
CA GLY A 473 25.22 21.62 -23.71
C GLY A 473 23.81 21.23 -24.20
N PHE A 474 23.71 20.45 -25.30
CA PHE A 474 22.41 20.08 -25.87
C PHE A 474 21.95 18.69 -25.46
N VAL A 475 20.62 18.57 -25.29
CA VAL A 475 19.86 17.31 -25.32
C VAL A 475 18.93 17.39 -26.53
N THR A 476 18.88 16.33 -27.34
CA THR A 476 17.96 16.23 -28.48
C THR A 476 17.11 14.97 -28.30
N SER A 477 15.80 15.12 -28.36
CA SER A 477 14.84 14.01 -28.16
C SER A 477 13.58 14.25 -28.99
N THR A 478 12.62 13.34 -28.85
CA THR A 478 11.25 13.48 -29.36
C THR A 478 10.29 13.35 -28.18
N LEU A 479 9.43 14.35 -28.02
CA LEU A 479 8.38 14.35 -26.98
C LEU A 479 7.00 14.43 -27.62
N VAL A 480 6.02 13.81 -27.03
CA VAL A 480 4.61 13.98 -27.41
C VAL A 480 4.12 15.38 -27.03
N SER A 481 3.06 15.86 -27.69
CA SER A 481 2.43 17.11 -27.30
C SER A 481 1.95 17.06 -25.87
N GLY A 482 2.22 18.09 -25.10
CA GLY A 482 1.85 18.14 -23.69
C GLY A 482 2.66 19.15 -22.89
N THR A 483 2.35 19.28 -21.62
CA THR A 483 3.09 20.08 -20.66
C THR A 483 3.97 19.18 -19.82
N TYR A 484 5.22 19.59 -19.63
CA TYR A 484 6.23 18.85 -18.89
C TYR A 484 6.86 19.72 -17.82
N ASN A 485 7.08 19.14 -16.66
CA ASN A 485 8.01 19.67 -15.67
C ASN A 485 9.44 19.34 -16.11
N VAL A 486 10.39 20.19 -15.75
CA VAL A 486 11.81 19.95 -15.97
C VAL A 486 12.61 20.37 -14.75
N ALA A 487 13.50 19.49 -14.29
CA ALA A 487 14.54 19.79 -13.33
C ALA A 487 15.89 19.65 -14.02
N ILE A 488 16.79 20.64 -13.83
CA ILE A 488 18.10 20.66 -14.46
C ILE A 488 19.15 21.00 -13.42
N GLY A 489 20.23 20.23 -13.38
CA GLY A 489 21.32 20.47 -12.45
C GLY A 489 22.66 19.93 -12.94
N ILE A 490 23.73 20.57 -12.49
CA ILE A 490 25.10 20.12 -12.59
C ILE A 490 25.87 20.69 -11.41
N TRP A 491 26.68 19.88 -10.75
CA TRP A 491 27.44 20.36 -9.59
C TRP A 491 28.37 21.55 -9.94
N GLY A 492 28.27 22.62 -9.17
CA GLY A 492 28.90 23.91 -9.43
C GLY A 492 27.96 24.97 -9.99
N TYR A 493 26.73 24.62 -10.25
CA TYR A 493 25.64 25.50 -10.65
C TYR A 493 24.41 25.28 -9.78
N GLN A 494 23.54 26.27 -9.74
CA GLN A 494 22.24 26.12 -9.02
C GLN A 494 21.28 25.29 -9.85
N THR A 495 20.62 24.32 -9.21
CA THR A 495 19.53 23.52 -9.79
C THR A 495 18.33 24.42 -10.09
N ILE A 496 17.69 24.23 -11.22
CA ILE A 496 16.47 24.94 -11.61
C ILE A 496 15.32 23.99 -11.90
N CYS A 497 14.10 24.43 -11.59
CA CYS A 497 12.87 23.83 -12.05
C CYS A 497 12.09 24.79 -12.94
N SER A 498 11.41 24.23 -13.92
CA SER A 498 10.55 24.98 -14.82
C SER A 498 9.46 24.07 -15.39
N GLU A 499 8.57 24.68 -16.14
CA GLU A 499 7.54 23.99 -16.92
C GLU A 499 7.63 24.46 -18.36
N PHE A 500 7.43 23.56 -19.32
CA PHE A 500 7.33 23.92 -20.73
C PHE A 500 6.26 23.09 -21.44
N THR A 501 5.73 23.64 -22.55
CA THR A 501 4.67 22.99 -23.33
C THR A 501 5.12 22.73 -24.76
N ILE A 502 4.84 21.54 -25.24
CA ILE A 502 5.08 21.10 -26.62
C ILE A 502 3.76 21.12 -27.37
N GLU A 503 3.64 22.03 -28.35
CA GLU A 503 2.40 22.19 -29.17
C GLU A 503 2.66 22.18 -30.70
N SER A 504 3.92 22.24 -31.15
CA SER A 504 4.23 22.35 -32.56
C SER A 504 5.64 21.83 -32.92
N SER A 505 5.91 21.66 -34.19
CA SER A 505 7.19 21.15 -34.71
C SER A 505 8.38 22.05 -34.39
N GLN A 506 9.50 21.46 -34.00
CA GLN A 506 10.79 22.06 -33.61
C GLN A 506 10.66 23.01 -32.43
N VAL A 507 10.74 22.47 -31.24
CA VAL A 507 10.79 23.24 -30.00
C VAL A 507 12.26 23.33 -29.58
N GLU A 508 12.77 24.55 -29.51
CA GLU A 508 14.08 24.87 -28.92
C GLU A 508 13.83 25.53 -27.56
N ILE A 509 14.34 24.94 -26.49
CA ILE A 509 14.19 25.42 -25.13
C ILE A 509 15.56 25.64 -24.55
N ALA A 510 15.81 26.82 -23.99
CA ALA A 510 17.10 27.19 -23.39
C ALA A 510 16.93 27.41 -21.89
N PHE A 511 17.83 26.82 -21.12
CA PHE A 511 17.93 27.00 -19.69
C PHE A 511 19.31 27.55 -19.34
N GLU A 512 19.33 28.64 -18.59
CA GLU A 512 20.50 29.31 -18.11
C GLU A 512 20.73 29.00 -16.64
N LEU A 513 21.88 28.42 -16.29
CA LEU A 513 22.22 28.08 -14.92
C LEU A 513 23.19 29.10 -14.33
N ASP A 514 22.86 29.62 -13.15
CA ASP A 514 23.77 30.47 -12.37
C ASP A 514 24.80 29.60 -11.63
N LYS A 515 26.07 30.11 -11.58
CA LYS A 515 27.10 29.46 -10.77
C LYS A 515 26.74 29.44 -9.28
N GLY A 516 26.94 28.33 -8.64
CA GLY A 516 26.64 28.13 -7.21
C GLY A 516 26.55 26.67 -6.86
N TYR A 517 26.08 26.37 -5.65
CA TYR A 517 25.88 25.02 -5.18
C TYR A 517 24.49 24.94 -4.56
N SER A 518 23.60 24.25 -5.21
CA SER A 518 22.29 23.87 -4.65
C SER A 518 21.92 22.46 -5.06
N ASP A 519 21.14 21.81 -4.23
CA ASP A 519 20.58 20.49 -4.50
C ASP A 519 19.28 20.34 -3.69
N ASP A 520 18.20 19.99 -4.36
CA ASP A 520 16.92 19.62 -3.80
C ASP A 520 16.65 18.10 -3.95
N PHE A 521 17.69 17.39 -4.38
CA PHE A 521 17.70 15.95 -4.56
C PHE A 521 16.74 15.39 -5.62
N SER A 522 16.04 16.22 -6.37
CA SER A 522 15.26 15.81 -7.55
C SER A 522 16.13 15.18 -8.65
N ILE A 523 17.43 15.48 -8.64
CA ILE A 523 18.46 14.94 -9.52
C ILE A 523 19.60 14.38 -8.67
N ASP A 524 20.20 13.26 -9.11
CA ASP A 524 21.43 12.76 -8.45
C ASP A 524 22.63 13.59 -8.90
N LEU A 525 23.11 14.48 -8.05
CA LEU A 525 24.30 15.30 -8.27
C LEU A 525 25.58 14.71 -7.65
N GLY A 526 25.54 13.45 -7.21
CA GLY A 526 26.69 12.66 -6.80
C GLY A 526 27.04 12.76 -5.31
N TRP A 527 26.06 12.91 -4.44
CA TRP A 527 26.28 12.74 -2.99
C TRP A 527 26.61 11.28 -2.66
N ILE A 528 27.46 11.09 -1.67
CA ILE A 528 27.97 9.77 -1.28
C ILE A 528 27.48 9.42 0.12
N VAL A 529 26.92 8.21 0.27
CA VAL A 529 26.54 7.64 1.56
C VAL A 529 27.70 6.81 2.10
N GLU A 530 28.11 7.07 3.36
CA GLU A 530 29.09 6.28 4.07
C GLU A 530 28.51 5.78 5.39
N ASN A 531 28.54 4.47 5.58
CA ASN A 531 28.04 3.78 6.76
C ASN A 531 29.18 3.22 7.61
N GLU A 532 29.05 3.34 8.92
CA GLU A 532 29.95 2.64 9.84
C GLU A 532 29.72 1.12 9.74
N SER A 533 30.77 0.32 9.94
CA SER A 533 30.69 -1.14 9.80
C SER A 533 29.79 -1.82 10.84
N SER A 534 29.44 -1.11 11.90
CA SER A 534 28.51 -1.54 12.95
C SER A 534 27.05 -1.25 12.63
N LEU A 535 26.75 -0.39 11.66
CA LEU A 535 25.38 -0.05 11.26
C LEU A 535 24.63 -1.31 10.79
N THR A 536 23.46 -1.54 11.36
CA THR A 536 22.63 -2.71 11.06
C THR A 536 21.37 -2.36 10.28
N ALA A 537 20.81 -1.15 10.46
CA ALA A 537 19.62 -0.65 9.75
C ALA A 537 19.67 0.88 9.60
N GLY A 538 18.75 1.45 8.83
CA GLY A 538 18.50 2.88 8.77
C GLY A 538 19.56 3.72 8.04
N ALA A 539 20.27 3.20 7.06
CA ALA A 539 21.20 3.99 6.25
C ALA A 539 20.48 5.16 5.54
N TRP A 540 21.22 6.24 5.22
CA TRP A 540 20.71 7.28 4.35
C TRP A 540 20.37 6.75 2.96
N GLU A 541 19.20 7.13 2.45
CA GLU A 541 18.73 6.83 1.10
C GLU A 541 18.17 8.10 0.45
N ARG A 542 18.42 8.28 -0.85
CA ARG A 542 17.77 9.32 -1.66
C ARG A 542 16.47 8.73 -2.22
N GLY A 543 15.35 9.39 -2.04
CA GLY A 543 14.07 8.97 -2.58
C GLY A 543 12.89 9.77 -2.06
N ILE A 544 11.69 9.40 -2.52
CA ILE A 544 10.44 9.97 -2.02
C ILE A 544 10.21 9.47 -0.59
N PRO A 545 9.96 10.37 0.38
CA PRO A 545 9.75 9.98 1.77
C PRO A 545 8.54 9.04 1.94
N ASN A 546 8.76 7.87 2.52
CA ASN A 546 7.72 6.98 3.01
C ASN A 546 7.45 7.29 4.48
N GLY A 547 6.31 7.89 4.78
CA GLY A 547 5.96 8.25 6.16
C GLY A 547 5.72 7.02 7.03
N THR A 548 6.13 7.10 8.30
CA THR A 548 5.79 6.12 9.32
C THR A 548 5.06 6.80 10.48
N ASP A 549 4.21 6.08 11.18
CA ASP A 549 3.55 6.57 12.38
C ASP A 549 3.64 5.56 13.55
N TYR A 550 3.51 6.10 14.75
CA TYR A 550 3.37 5.29 15.96
C TYR A 550 2.20 5.82 16.79
N GLN A 551 1.16 5.01 16.93
CA GLN A 551 -0.07 5.35 17.65
C GLN A 551 -0.74 6.64 17.15
N GLY A 552 -0.64 6.92 15.84
CA GLY A 552 -1.19 8.11 15.19
C GLY A 552 -0.33 9.37 15.31
N GLU A 553 0.88 9.26 15.85
CA GLU A 553 1.88 10.33 15.86
C GLU A 553 2.90 10.07 14.76
N LEU A 554 3.10 11.05 13.88
CA LEU A 554 4.03 10.96 12.75
C LEU A 554 5.47 10.81 13.28
N MET A 555 6.16 9.73 12.86
CA MET A 555 7.55 9.48 13.20
C MET A 555 8.50 10.04 12.14
N ASN A 556 8.18 9.90 10.86
CA ASN A 556 8.82 10.61 9.77
C ASN A 556 7.80 11.19 8.77
N PRO A 557 8.14 12.27 8.02
CA PRO A 557 7.26 12.84 7.01
C PRO A 557 7.03 11.87 5.82
N ASN A 558 5.85 11.92 5.23
CA ASN A 558 5.50 11.23 3.99
C ASN A 558 5.66 12.10 2.73
N SER A 559 6.38 13.20 2.84
CA SER A 559 6.69 14.11 1.73
C SER A 559 8.02 14.81 1.99
N ASP A 560 8.66 15.30 0.95
CA ASP A 560 9.85 16.13 0.99
C ASP A 560 9.60 17.52 1.61
N ALA A 561 10.61 18.38 1.65
CA ALA A 561 10.48 19.75 2.12
C ALA A 561 9.86 20.64 1.03
N ALA A 562 8.64 21.10 1.25
CA ALA A 562 7.84 21.83 0.27
C ALA A 562 8.53 23.09 -0.34
N GLY A 563 8.30 23.31 -1.64
CA GLY A 563 8.68 24.52 -2.39
C GLY A 563 10.03 24.42 -3.10
N ASP A 564 10.38 23.26 -3.60
CA ASP A 564 11.49 22.94 -4.48
C ASP A 564 11.03 22.09 -5.68
N CYS A 565 11.96 21.45 -6.39
CA CYS A 565 11.65 20.55 -7.49
C CYS A 565 11.41 19.12 -6.98
N GLY A 566 10.56 18.40 -7.66
CA GLY A 566 10.38 16.97 -7.40
C GLY A 566 9.73 16.67 -6.06
N SER A 567 10.04 15.51 -5.53
CA SER A 567 9.49 14.98 -4.27
C SER A 567 10.51 14.13 -3.51
N GLU A 568 11.78 14.17 -3.91
CA GLU A 568 12.86 13.36 -3.34
C GLU A 568 13.66 14.13 -2.30
N ALA A 569 14.14 13.44 -1.29
CA ALA A 569 15.03 13.95 -0.25
C ALA A 569 16.02 12.86 0.17
N TYR A 570 17.00 13.16 1.01
CA TYR A 570 17.73 12.14 1.76
C TYR A 570 17.01 11.83 3.08
N ILE A 571 16.71 10.55 3.31
CA ILE A 571 16.00 10.05 4.48
C ILE A 571 16.76 8.84 5.03
N THR A 572 16.74 8.64 6.35
CA THR A 572 17.22 7.40 6.96
C THR A 572 16.10 6.35 6.92
N GLY A 573 16.41 5.11 6.48
CA GLY A 573 15.50 3.99 6.49
C GLY A 573 14.18 4.20 5.73
N ASN A 574 14.24 4.42 4.42
CA ASN A 574 13.09 4.81 3.59
C ASN A 574 12.32 3.63 2.96
N ALA A 575 12.25 2.48 3.60
CA ALA A 575 11.55 1.32 3.05
C ALA A 575 10.03 1.54 2.98
N ALA A 576 9.43 1.23 1.84
CA ALA A 576 7.97 1.32 1.66
C ALA A 576 7.26 0.30 2.56
N ASN A 577 6.17 0.73 3.21
CA ASN A 577 5.37 -0.07 4.14
C ASN A 577 6.16 -0.60 5.38
N ALA A 578 7.33 -0.03 5.67
CA ALA A 578 8.06 -0.37 6.88
C ALA A 578 7.32 0.14 8.12
N SER A 579 7.30 -0.67 9.17
CA SER A 579 6.90 -0.17 10.48
C SER A 579 7.93 0.82 11.03
N PHE A 580 7.52 1.70 11.93
CA PHE A 580 8.39 2.72 12.51
C PHE A 580 9.69 2.17 13.14
N TYR A 581 9.70 0.93 13.59
CA TYR A 581 10.88 0.26 14.15
C TYR A 581 11.73 -0.51 13.12
N GLU A 582 11.25 -0.68 11.89
CA GLU A 582 12.01 -1.28 10.77
C GLU A 582 12.73 -0.21 9.94
N ALA A 583 12.18 1.02 9.93
CA ALA A 583 12.79 2.18 9.29
C ALA A 583 13.82 2.90 10.18
N ASP A 584 13.99 2.44 11.41
CA ASP A 584 14.85 3.04 12.44
C ASP A 584 16.34 2.87 12.14
N LEU A 585 17.12 3.84 12.58
CA LEU A 585 18.60 3.78 12.53
C LEU A 585 19.14 2.98 13.71
N ASP A 586 19.85 1.90 13.43
CA ASP A 586 20.38 0.99 14.44
C ASP A 586 21.88 0.71 14.30
N GLY A 587 22.55 0.66 15.44
CA GLY A 587 23.87 0.02 15.63
C GLY A 587 25.05 0.81 15.13
N GLY A 588 24.91 2.07 14.71
CA GLY A 588 26.06 2.84 14.25
C GLY A 588 25.72 4.19 13.65
N ARG A 589 26.65 4.70 12.86
CA ARG A 589 26.55 5.98 12.20
C ARG A 589 26.35 5.80 10.71
N THR A 590 25.50 6.67 10.14
CA THR A 590 25.37 6.88 8.69
C THR A 590 25.61 8.36 8.35
N SER A 591 26.28 8.63 7.23
CA SER A 591 26.65 9.99 6.80
C SER A 591 26.45 10.16 5.31
N ILE A 592 25.99 11.33 4.88
CA ILE A 592 26.04 11.75 3.49
C ILE A 592 27.07 12.86 3.32
N TYR A 593 27.81 12.80 2.22
CA TYR A 593 28.85 13.74 1.84
C TYR A 593 28.45 14.41 0.52
N SER A 594 28.44 15.75 0.50
CA SER A 594 28.27 16.44 -0.77
C SER A 594 29.47 16.16 -1.69
N PRO A 595 29.34 16.31 -3.01
CA PRO A 595 30.52 16.48 -3.84
C PRO A 595 31.35 17.70 -3.39
N ILE A 596 32.62 17.75 -3.80
CA ILE A 596 33.54 18.84 -3.42
C ILE A 596 33.07 20.17 -4.03
N MET A 597 33.11 21.23 -3.22
CA MET A 597 32.80 22.60 -3.59
C MET A 597 34.07 23.45 -3.62
N ASP A 598 34.25 24.26 -4.67
CA ASP A 598 35.24 25.30 -4.68
C ASP A 598 34.63 26.62 -4.17
N LEU A 599 34.88 26.94 -2.92
CA LEU A 599 34.46 28.17 -2.28
C LEU A 599 35.64 29.16 -2.11
N SER A 600 36.76 28.94 -2.81
CA SER A 600 37.96 29.76 -2.64
C SER A 600 37.81 31.24 -3.07
N SER A 601 36.83 31.51 -3.96
CA SER A 601 36.49 32.87 -4.42
C SER A 601 35.49 33.59 -3.52
N PHE A 602 34.80 32.87 -2.61
CA PHE A 602 33.76 33.42 -1.74
C PHE A 602 34.41 34.07 -0.52
N GLN A 603 33.85 35.21 -0.07
CA GLN A 603 34.33 35.87 1.14
C GLN A 603 33.55 35.47 2.39
N THR A 604 32.27 35.39 2.25
CA THR A 604 31.36 34.98 3.33
C THR A 604 30.24 34.16 2.74
N VAL A 605 29.94 33.01 3.36
CA VAL A 605 28.98 32.03 2.84
C VAL A 605 27.89 31.78 3.86
N SER A 606 26.67 31.75 3.39
CA SER A 606 25.50 31.25 4.11
C SER A 606 25.11 29.89 3.56
N LEU A 607 24.92 28.92 4.43
CA LEU A 607 24.37 27.61 4.14
C LEU A 607 22.89 27.58 4.50
N SER A 608 22.03 27.21 3.58
CA SER A 608 20.62 26.94 3.80
C SER A 608 20.31 25.46 3.54
N PHE A 609 19.44 24.88 4.34
CA PHE A 609 18.97 23.49 4.18
C PHE A 609 17.70 23.27 4.98
N SER A 610 16.96 22.22 4.64
CA SER A 610 15.83 21.71 5.43
C SER A 610 16.20 20.39 6.10
N THR A 611 15.75 20.20 7.35
CA THR A 611 15.92 18.94 8.08
C THR A 611 14.70 18.62 8.92
N TRP A 612 14.49 17.35 9.17
CA TRP A 612 13.74 16.87 10.33
C TRP A 612 14.61 15.86 11.08
N PHE A 613 14.27 15.61 12.33
CA PHE A 613 14.99 14.67 13.17
C PHE A 613 14.08 14.17 14.29
N GLN A 614 13.85 12.89 14.33
CA GLN A 614 13.12 12.20 15.38
C GLN A 614 14.12 11.43 16.25
N ASN A 615 14.01 11.60 17.57
CA ASN A 615 14.81 10.89 18.56
C ASN A 615 13.97 10.70 19.82
N SER A 616 13.45 9.48 20.02
CA SER A 616 12.49 9.18 21.08
C SER A 616 12.56 7.69 21.46
N GLY A 617 11.70 7.27 22.37
CA GLY A 617 11.60 5.85 22.77
C GLY A 617 12.76 5.33 23.61
N GLY A 618 12.95 4.01 23.58
CA GLY A 618 14.05 3.31 24.25
C GLY A 618 13.91 3.14 25.77
N GLN A 619 14.89 2.47 26.37
CA GLN A 619 14.96 2.20 27.81
C GLN A 619 15.75 3.26 28.58
N SER A 620 16.46 4.14 27.89
CA SER A 620 17.22 5.25 28.43
C SER A 620 16.71 6.60 27.88
N PHE A 621 17.31 7.71 28.31
CA PHE A 621 17.01 9.01 27.73
C PHE A 621 17.65 9.11 26.34
N PRO A 622 16.90 9.48 25.29
CA PRO A 622 17.44 9.59 23.93
C PRO A 622 18.59 10.59 23.87
N ASN A 623 19.76 10.17 23.39
CA ASN A 623 21.02 10.93 23.42
C ASN A 623 21.67 11.11 22.05
N ASP A 624 21.02 10.65 20.99
CA ASP A 624 21.49 10.70 19.62
C ASP A 624 21.29 12.09 19.01
N SER A 625 21.89 12.32 17.85
CA SER A 625 21.87 13.64 17.24
C SER A 625 22.04 13.58 15.72
N LEU A 626 21.40 14.54 15.05
CA LEU A 626 21.69 14.90 13.65
C LEU A 626 22.70 16.04 13.65
N LEU A 627 23.80 15.88 12.94
CA LEU A 627 24.92 16.83 12.88
C LEU A 627 25.16 17.29 11.44
N ILE A 628 25.18 18.61 11.23
CA ILE A 628 25.55 19.23 9.96
C ILE A 628 26.94 19.86 10.12
N LYS A 629 27.91 19.36 9.39
CA LYS A 629 29.31 19.76 9.48
C LYS A 629 29.82 20.24 8.12
N LEU A 630 30.75 21.19 8.12
CA LEU A 630 31.45 21.63 6.92
C LEU A 630 32.95 21.42 7.13
N THR A 631 33.59 20.78 6.15
CA THR A 631 35.05 20.57 6.17
C THR A 631 35.72 21.29 5.01
N ASN A 632 36.97 21.75 5.22
CA ASN A 632 37.83 22.26 4.19
C ASN A 632 38.97 21.30 3.81
N GLY A 633 38.83 20.01 4.18
CA GLY A 633 39.82 18.96 3.97
C GLY A 633 40.88 18.87 5.10
N SER A 634 41.08 19.91 5.88
CA SER A 634 42.00 19.92 7.04
C SER A 634 41.35 20.21 8.37
N GLN A 635 40.24 20.94 8.37
CA GLN A 635 39.45 21.31 9.53
C GLN A 635 37.98 21.03 9.26
N THR A 636 37.28 20.38 10.22
CA THR A 636 35.85 20.14 10.16
C THR A 636 35.19 20.96 11.28
N THR A 637 34.17 21.72 10.93
CA THR A 637 33.42 22.59 11.84
C THR A 637 31.96 22.13 11.92
N LEU A 638 31.44 21.93 13.12
CA LEU A 638 30.00 21.70 13.35
C LEU A 638 29.27 23.02 13.14
N LEU A 639 28.31 23.03 12.19
CA LEU A 639 27.49 24.19 11.88
C LEU A 639 26.13 24.15 12.58
N TYR A 640 25.53 22.95 12.66
CA TYR A 640 24.18 22.76 13.22
C TYR A 640 24.02 21.38 13.85
N SER A 641 23.17 21.28 14.87
CA SER A 641 22.78 19.99 15.43
C SER A 641 21.33 19.96 15.91
N ARG A 642 20.72 18.80 15.80
CA ARG A 642 19.45 18.46 16.47
C ARG A 642 19.65 17.31 17.43
N THR A 643 18.89 17.32 18.51
CA THR A 643 18.94 16.31 19.58
C THR A 643 17.51 16.00 20.02
N SER A 644 17.33 15.11 20.98
CA SER A 644 16.03 14.82 21.59
C SER A 644 15.31 16.06 22.16
N GLN A 645 16.04 17.13 22.48
CA GLN A 645 15.44 18.35 23.03
C GLN A 645 14.71 19.20 21.98
N ASN A 646 15.06 19.05 20.71
CA ASN A 646 14.43 19.71 19.57
C ASN A 646 14.04 18.72 18.45
N SER A 647 13.73 17.48 18.86
CA SER A 647 13.20 16.43 18.02
C SER A 647 11.83 16.81 17.44
N SER A 648 11.63 16.55 16.17
CA SER A 648 10.37 16.79 15.45
C SER A 648 10.38 16.09 14.09
N ALA A 649 9.34 15.35 13.78
CA ALA A 649 9.09 14.73 12.48
C ALA A 649 8.58 15.74 11.42
N GLN A 650 8.86 17.01 11.55
CA GLN A 650 8.46 18.04 10.60
C GLN A 650 9.67 18.74 10.00
N TRP A 651 9.65 18.97 8.69
CA TRP A 651 10.66 19.74 7.99
C TRP A 651 10.83 21.14 8.55
N GLN A 652 12.06 21.54 8.80
CA GLN A 652 12.43 22.87 9.28
C GLN A 652 13.63 23.39 8.48
N THR A 653 13.44 24.52 7.82
CA THR A 653 14.51 25.19 7.08
C THR A 653 15.39 25.98 8.03
N GLN A 654 16.70 25.85 7.85
CA GLN A 654 17.74 26.57 8.57
C GLN A 654 18.58 27.41 7.62
N GLN A 655 19.06 28.54 8.08
CA GLN A 655 20.05 29.33 7.38
C GLN A 655 21.17 29.71 8.37
N ILE A 656 22.39 29.36 8.01
CA ILE A 656 23.54 29.45 8.92
C ILE A 656 24.68 30.15 8.21
N LEU A 657 25.20 31.19 8.83
CA LEU A 657 26.43 31.84 8.36
C LEU A 657 27.64 30.95 8.72
N VAL A 658 28.45 30.61 7.75
CA VAL A 658 29.67 29.82 7.96
C VAL A 658 30.65 30.64 8.80
N PRO A 659 31.18 30.08 9.93
CA PRO A 659 32.11 30.79 10.79
C PRO A 659 33.40 31.18 10.06
N ALA A 660 33.85 32.44 10.27
CA ALA A 660 35.03 33.00 9.60
C ALA A 660 36.35 32.27 9.96
N GLU A 661 36.36 31.48 11.03
CA GLU A 661 37.47 30.65 11.44
C GLU A 661 37.68 29.44 10.53
N LEU A 662 36.67 29.02 9.78
CA LEU A 662 36.78 27.98 8.76
C LEU A 662 37.21 28.62 7.45
N ILE A 663 38.46 28.47 7.09
CA ILE A 663 39.02 29.04 5.84
C ILE A 663 38.38 28.35 4.64
N LEU A 664 37.68 29.12 3.81
CA LEU A 664 37.08 28.68 2.54
C LEU A 664 38.19 28.38 1.52
N ASN A 665 38.07 27.25 0.84
CA ASN A 665 39.03 26.81 -0.18
C ASN A 665 38.33 25.98 -1.28
N ASN A 666 39.09 25.33 -2.14
CA ASN A 666 38.58 24.50 -3.27
C ASN A 666 38.33 23.02 -2.88
N THR A 667 38.33 22.68 -1.62
CA THR A 667 38.10 21.33 -1.12
C THR A 667 36.99 21.30 -0.04
N MET A 668 36.08 22.25 -0.08
CA MET A 668 34.96 22.28 0.86
C MET A 668 33.98 21.14 0.62
N GLN A 669 33.47 20.55 1.70
CA GLN A 669 32.51 19.47 1.62
C GLN A 669 31.53 19.52 2.80
N LEU A 670 30.25 19.41 2.54
CA LEU A 670 29.23 19.26 3.58
C LEU A 670 29.15 17.80 4.01
N ILE A 671 28.94 17.59 5.30
CA ILE A 671 28.73 16.28 5.92
C ILE A 671 27.45 16.37 6.76
N VAL A 672 26.48 15.52 6.45
CA VAL A 672 25.27 15.32 7.24
C VAL A 672 25.34 13.96 7.87
N GLU A 673 25.32 13.90 9.19
CA GLU A 673 25.62 12.69 9.94
C GLU A 673 24.57 12.48 11.03
N THR A 674 24.09 11.25 11.17
CA THR A 674 23.26 10.82 12.30
C THR A 674 23.73 9.45 12.81
N MET A 675 23.38 9.10 14.03
CA MET A 675 23.91 7.90 14.69
C MET A 675 22.96 7.40 15.77
N ASP A 676 22.94 6.09 15.96
CA ASP A 676 22.47 5.39 17.14
C ASP A 676 23.51 4.35 17.57
N TYR A 677 24.11 4.53 18.75
CA TYR A 677 25.14 3.63 19.30
C TYR A 677 24.67 2.79 20.46
N ASP A 678 23.48 3.01 20.96
CA ASP A 678 23.00 2.37 22.17
C ASP A 678 22.02 1.23 21.84
N ASP A 679 22.31 0.02 22.36
CA ASP A 679 21.38 -1.13 22.29
C ASP A 679 20.07 -0.92 23.08
N SER A 680 19.78 0.29 23.50
CA SER A 680 18.56 0.63 24.26
C SER A 680 17.31 0.82 23.40
N GLY A 681 17.42 0.70 22.07
CA GLY A 681 16.31 0.79 21.12
C GLY A 681 15.66 2.17 21.11
N HIS A 682 16.45 3.24 20.93
CA HIS A 682 15.91 4.57 20.60
C HIS A 682 15.38 4.55 19.18
N LEU A 683 14.33 5.30 18.93
CA LEU A 683 13.85 5.57 17.56
C LEU A 683 14.59 6.79 17.03
N VAL A 684 15.51 6.56 16.09
CA VAL A 684 16.36 7.61 15.50
C VAL A 684 16.14 7.66 14.00
N GLU A 685 15.50 8.72 13.54
CA GLU A 685 15.25 8.95 12.13
C GLU A 685 15.57 10.40 11.75
N ALA A 686 16.00 10.63 10.51
CA ALA A 686 16.40 11.94 10.03
C ALA A 686 16.09 12.15 8.54
N GLY A 687 15.86 13.41 8.16
CA GLY A 687 15.78 13.85 6.77
C GLY A 687 16.61 15.10 6.51
N PHE A 688 17.13 15.20 5.30
CA PHE A 688 17.91 16.33 4.81
C PHE A 688 17.51 16.69 3.38
N ASP A 689 17.29 17.99 3.13
CA ASP A 689 16.78 18.49 1.86
C ASP A 689 17.13 19.97 1.63
N LYS A 690 16.92 20.47 0.41
CA LYS A 690 17.03 21.91 0.05
C LYS A 690 18.39 22.52 0.37
N PHE A 691 19.44 21.81 0.04
CA PHE A 691 20.80 22.32 0.21
C PHE A 691 21.07 23.52 -0.71
N LEU A 692 21.58 24.61 -0.14
CA LEU A 692 21.94 25.82 -0.90
C LEU A 692 23.10 26.55 -0.22
N ILE A 693 24.13 26.85 -0.99
CA ILE A 693 25.23 27.76 -0.62
C ILE A 693 25.00 29.11 -1.32
N THR A 694 24.97 30.19 -0.55
CA THR A 694 24.91 31.55 -1.08
C THR A 694 26.06 32.37 -0.58
N GLU A 695 26.70 33.16 -1.47
CA GLU A 695 27.60 34.21 -1.03
C GLU A 695 26.79 35.31 -0.35
N THR A 696 27.14 35.60 0.87
CA THR A 696 26.57 36.74 1.58
C THR A 696 27.54 37.90 1.34
N GLU A 697 27.19 38.81 0.46
CA GLU A 697 27.88 40.09 0.48
C GLU A 697 27.69 40.68 1.88
N LEU A 698 28.80 40.84 2.60
CA LEU A 698 28.81 41.80 3.70
C LEU A 698 28.71 43.18 2.99
N THR A 699 27.55 43.52 2.48
CA THR A 699 27.21 44.89 2.32
C THR A 699 27.25 45.40 3.75
N VAL A 700 28.31 46.10 4.13
CA VAL A 700 28.15 47.29 4.94
C VAL A 700 27.12 48.05 4.12
N ALA A 701 25.88 47.87 4.42
CA ALA A 701 24.89 48.86 4.01
C ALA A 701 25.52 50.16 4.47
N ASP A 702 26.01 50.98 3.58
CA ASP A 702 25.91 52.39 3.73
C ASP A 702 24.41 52.61 3.93
N THR A 703 23.98 52.37 5.14
CA THR A 703 22.82 53.04 5.64
C THR A 703 23.18 54.48 5.47
N GLU A 704 22.68 55.12 4.40
CA GLU A 704 22.32 56.50 4.56
C GLU A 704 21.55 56.47 5.90
N SER A 705 22.27 56.89 6.94
CA SER A 705 21.79 57.05 8.29
C SER A 705 20.59 57.98 8.17
N THR A 706 19.39 57.39 8.02
CA THR A 706 18.21 58.12 8.44
C THR A 706 18.35 58.19 9.95
N VAL A 707 18.83 59.35 10.39
CA VAL A 707 19.25 59.60 11.77
C VAL A 707 18.01 59.59 12.66
N ILE A 708 17.59 58.38 13.07
CA ILE A 708 16.73 58.24 14.23
C ILE A 708 17.62 58.44 15.44
N ASN A 709 17.59 59.62 15.99
CA ASN A 709 18.35 59.96 17.20
C ASN A 709 17.55 59.58 18.43
N ILE A 710 18.01 58.58 19.15
CA ILE A 710 17.54 58.28 20.51
C ILE A 710 18.58 58.83 21.49
N TYR A 711 18.23 59.90 22.20
CA TYR A 711 19.18 60.53 23.10
C TYR A 711 18.48 61.11 24.36
N PRO A 712 19.17 61.21 25.49
CA PRO A 712 20.50 60.63 25.72
C PRO A 712 20.47 59.11 25.84
N ASN A 713 21.54 58.44 25.37
CA ASN A 713 21.78 57.03 25.57
C ASN A 713 23.29 56.82 25.87
N PRO A 714 23.68 56.52 27.13
CA PRO A 714 22.85 56.28 28.32
C PRO A 714 22.10 57.53 28.82
N SER A 715 20.95 57.28 29.51
CA SER A 715 20.19 58.31 30.22
C SER A 715 20.43 58.14 31.71
N PHE A 716 20.64 59.25 32.43
CA PHE A 716 20.88 59.26 33.87
C PHE A 716 19.64 59.64 34.67
N ASP A 717 18.64 60.24 34.06
CA ASP A 717 17.42 60.75 34.67
C ASP A 717 16.15 60.05 34.19
N GLY A 718 16.31 59.02 33.27
CA GLY A 718 15.20 58.29 32.70
C GLY A 718 14.42 59.06 31.63
N LEU A 719 14.92 60.22 31.19
CA LEU A 719 14.36 60.96 30.06
C LEU A 719 15.02 60.43 28.76
N VAL A 720 14.21 60.24 27.72
CA VAL A 720 14.70 59.87 26.39
C VAL A 720 13.90 60.63 25.35
N ASN A 721 14.61 61.18 24.35
CA ASN A 721 13.98 61.76 23.17
C ASN A 721 14.14 60.80 22.00
N ILE A 722 13.06 60.51 21.33
CA ILE A 722 13.04 59.73 20.10
C ILE A 722 12.67 60.68 18.96
N TYR A 723 13.60 60.90 18.02
CA TYR A 723 13.31 61.68 16.84
C TYR A 723 12.84 60.76 15.73
N LEU A 724 11.62 60.96 15.23
CA LEU A 724 10.98 60.17 14.20
C LEU A 724 10.86 60.94 12.89
N GLU A 725 11.07 60.26 11.78
CA GLU A 725 10.91 60.85 10.45
C GLU A 725 9.52 60.60 9.84
N GLU A 726 8.78 59.62 10.35
CA GLU A 726 7.43 59.26 9.90
C GLU A 726 6.37 59.53 10.95
N ASN A 727 5.14 59.82 10.50
CA ASN A 727 3.97 59.85 11.37
C ASN A 727 3.46 58.44 11.69
N GLU A 728 2.72 58.31 12.79
CA GLU A 728 2.09 57.08 13.22
C GLU A 728 3.08 55.91 13.40
N THR A 729 4.27 56.20 13.94
CA THR A 729 5.25 55.17 14.30
C THR A 729 4.90 54.57 15.65
N LEU A 730 4.71 53.28 15.70
CA LEU A 730 4.45 52.58 16.95
C LEU A 730 5.76 52.29 17.67
N VAL A 731 5.90 52.85 18.85
CA VAL A 731 7.09 52.71 19.70
C VAL A 731 6.77 51.76 20.86
N SER A 732 7.48 50.66 20.92
CA SER A 732 7.38 49.64 21.97
C SER A 732 8.68 49.60 22.77
N ILE A 733 8.61 49.63 24.11
CA ILE A 733 9.77 49.51 24.99
C ILE A 733 9.61 48.22 25.80
N THR A 734 10.63 47.38 25.77
CA THR A 734 10.67 46.14 26.55
C THR A 734 11.93 46.09 27.42
N ASP A 735 11.89 45.35 28.51
CA ASP A 735 13.11 44.96 29.23
C ASP A 735 13.88 43.86 28.44
N ILE A 736 15.06 43.55 28.92
CA ILE A 736 15.93 42.53 28.26
C ILE A 736 15.35 41.12 28.29
N SER A 737 14.27 40.84 29.07
CA SER A 737 13.53 39.57 29.05
C SER A 737 12.40 39.55 28.02
N GLY A 738 12.21 40.63 27.26
CA GLY A 738 11.13 40.78 26.28
C GLY A 738 9.78 41.23 26.88
N LYS A 739 9.72 41.52 28.17
CA LYS A 739 8.49 42.01 28.83
C LYS A 739 8.18 43.43 28.38
N LEU A 740 7.01 43.65 27.81
CA LEU A 740 6.56 44.95 27.36
C LEU A 740 6.39 45.91 28.56
N ILE A 741 7.04 47.07 28.51
CA ILE A 741 7.00 48.17 29.51
C ILE A 741 6.03 49.26 29.07
N SER A 742 6.18 49.69 27.82
CA SER A 742 5.37 50.76 27.25
C SER A 742 5.16 50.52 25.75
N ARG A 743 3.98 50.97 25.29
CA ARG A 743 3.66 50.98 23.87
C ARG A 743 2.86 52.22 23.54
N THR A 744 3.35 53.03 22.62
CA THR A 744 2.71 54.27 22.24
C THR A 744 2.89 54.60 20.77
N LEU A 745 1.92 55.26 20.18
CA LEU A 745 1.99 55.77 18.82
C LEU A 745 2.52 57.21 18.85
N LEU A 746 3.59 57.45 18.12
CA LEU A 746 4.26 58.76 18.07
C LEU A 746 4.26 59.31 16.65
N ASN A 747 4.36 60.61 16.52
CA ASN A 747 4.38 61.29 15.23
C ASN A 747 5.79 61.79 14.88
N LYS A 748 5.99 62.19 13.63
CA LYS A 748 7.20 62.79 13.10
C LYS A 748 7.68 63.95 13.98
N GLY A 749 8.98 63.96 14.27
CA GLY A 749 9.67 64.98 15.05
C GLY A 749 10.21 64.48 16.38
N ALA A 750 10.58 65.39 17.28
CA ALA A 750 11.13 65.06 18.59
C ALA A 750 10.02 64.67 19.59
N ASN A 751 10.12 63.45 20.11
CA ASN A 751 9.16 62.88 21.05
C ASN A 751 9.85 62.60 22.40
N PRO A 752 9.73 63.47 23.39
CA PRO A 752 10.29 63.28 24.73
C PRO A 752 9.43 62.26 25.49
N LEU A 753 10.06 61.21 25.98
CA LEU A 753 9.43 60.20 26.85
C LEU A 753 10.11 60.21 28.22
N ASN A 754 9.34 59.94 29.24
CA ASN A 754 9.82 59.93 30.63
C ASN A 754 9.62 58.52 31.23
N PHE A 755 10.73 57.91 31.55
CA PHE A 755 10.82 56.58 32.17
C PHE A 755 11.57 56.62 33.50
N SER A 756 11.61 57.76 34.16
CA SER A 756 12.30 57.91 35.43
C SER A 756 11.80 57.03 36.58
N THR A 757 10.65 56.36 36.38
CA THR A 757 10.10 55.34 37.30
C THR A 757 10.58 53.93 37.06
N LEU A 758 11.30 53.68 35.98
CA LEU A 758 11.87 52.37 35.71
C LEU A 758 13.13 52.14 36.57
N SER A 759 13.45 50.85 36.72
CA SER A 759 14.73 50.46 37.33
C SER A 759 15.87 50.77 36.38
N LYS A 760 17.05 51.13 36.93
CA LYS A 760 18.26 51.24 36.11
C LYS A 760 18.58 49.91 35.42
N GLY A 761 18.93 49.96 34.14
CA GLY A 761 19.16 48.78 33.34
C GLY A 761 19.11 49.04 31.83
N ALA A 762 19.19 47.96 31.04
CA ALA A 762 19.08 48.03 29.59
C ALA A 762 17.65 47.71 29.13
N TYR A 763 17.17 48.44 28.14
CA TYR A 763 15.84 48.35 27.58
C TYR A 763 15.93 48.30 26.04
N LEU A 764 15.05 47.54 25.37
CA LEU A 764 14.95 47.50 23.93
C LEU A 764 13.79 48.42 23.50
N ILE A 765 14.09 49.39 22.64
CA ILE A 765 13.12 50.28 22.00
C ILE A 765 12.91 49.77 20.57
N VAL A 766 11.70 49.38 20.23
CA VAL A 766 11.30 48.91 18.89
C VAL A 766 10.38 49.97 18.28
N LEU A 767 10.77 50.45 17.10
CA LEU A 767 10.03 51.41 16.28
C LEU A 767 9.41 50.65 15.09
N GLU A 768 8.12 50.78 14.92
CA GLU A 768 7.39 50.09 13.84
C GLU A 768 6.49 51.11 13.12
N SER A 769 6.82 51.41 11.86
CA SER A 769 6.03 52.26 10.95
C SER A 769 5.42 51.44 9.84
N SER A 770 4.67 52.02 8.93
CA SER A 770 4.09 51.36 7.75
C SER A 770 5.14 50.86 6.77
N SER A 771 6.35 51.38 6.79
CA SER A 771 7.44 51.09 5.84
C SER A 771 8.64 50.40 6.49
N LYS A 772 8.79 50.41 7.83
CA LYS A 772 10.05 50.05 8.50
C LYS A 772 9.82 49.56 9.93
N LYS A 773 10.69 48.60 10.35
CA LYS A 773 10.79 48.15 11.73
C LYS A 773 12.25 48.19 12.16
N GLU A 774 12.55 48.94 13.25
CA GLU A 774 13.91 49.11 13.76
C GLU A 774 13.93 48.90 15.27
N SER A 775 15.07 48.50 15.84
CA SER A 775 15.24 48.29 17.26
C SER A 775 16.54 48.92 17.78
N PHE A 776 16.48 49.47 18.94
CA PHE A 776 17.58 50.19 19.58
C PHE A 776 17.74 49.78 21.03
N LEU A 777 18.97 49.58 21.46
CA LEU A 777 19.26 49.41 22.89
C LEU A 777 19.35 50.77 23.56
N TRP A 778 18.55 50.99 24.58
CA TRP A 778 18.57 52.18 25.44
C TRP A 778 19.01 51.79 26.84
N ILE A 779 19.97 52.54 27.41
CA ILE A 779 20.53 52.27 28.73
C ILE A 779 20.09 53.38 29.67
N PHE A 780 19.49 52.97 30.80
CA PHE A 780 19.15 53.86 31.91
C PHE A 780 20.10 53.57 33.08
N GLU A 781 21.02 54.53 33.38
CA GLU A 781 22.04 54.43 34.43
C GLU A 781 21.68 55.18 35.71
#